data_18f1aa8ac37271c90b2c57f47db00978
#
_entry.id   18f1aa8ac37271c90b2c57f47db00978
#
_cell.length_a   1.000
_cell.length_b   1.000
_cell.length_c   1.000
_cell.angle_alpha   90.00
_cell.angle_beta   90.00
_cell.angle_gamma   90.00
#
_symmetry.space_group_name_H-M   'P 1'
#
loop_
_entity.id
_entity.type
_entity.pdbx_description
1 polymer ?
#
loop_
_entity_poly.entity_id
_entity_poly.type
_entity_poly.pdbx_seq_one_letter_code
_entity_poly.pdbx_strand_id
1 'polypeptide(L)'
;MTIDPPTGKIFIGDVGESSREEIDVIEPGESALNFQWNRCEGNLGKLTAPFIGISRGPLLDYPHTDGRAVIGGYVYRGQEFAHDLGGKYIFGDNVMRTVWALDETATPVKKTLLCVMPRGNGPNAGTDYTGLSSFGTDANGEIYFCQMSSIGGQIYKLQRGGPPPPARVLPKLISETGLFSDLTNLVPANYLIPYAPNSPLWSDGATKSRWFTLPTNTVINFSANGEWTFPAGSVFVKNFDLPVDDTNPQILRRLETRIMVRDTNNYVYGASYKWRADNSDADLVTTGITEPIEIKTATGTRTQNWFYPGRQDCLTCHTIASSGVLGLKTRQLNGNYTYPNGVTANQLHTLGHLGMFDAAFDDRKIFRYPRLVNITNASAALQLRVRSYLDANCSMCHRPGGAGAFFDARFETPLAKQNLINGAVANQLGIAGAKVIVPGDTNKSILFYRVSRVGENQMPPLGKNVVDDKAVAVIGKWITTLHANAPTLPKGWSDADIGNVGVSGDASFLNGGYNLLASGSDIWENADAFHFASRTLAGDGSIVARVVSVQYTDPWAKAGVMLRENDSAGAKYVFLGVTGQGGSVLQSRATTDGASASADGPEAKLPHWLKLIRNGNLFSGYVSADGTNWITAGSVTNVLNKNLSIGLALTAHNNAVLNSTLFDHVTITSH
;
A
#
# COMPACT_ATOMS: atom_id res chain seq x y z
N MET A 1 -4.62 17.35 28.19
CA MET A 1 -4.83 17.60 29.64
C MET A 1 -5.45 18.97 29.81
N THR A 2 -6.51 19.06 30.61
CA THR A 2 -7.22 20.32 30.92
C THR A 2 -7.61 20.36 32.38
N ILE A 3 -7.67 21.55 32.96
CA ILE A 3 -8.13 21.80 34.33
C ILE A 3 -9.54 22.35 34.23
N ASP A 4 -10.45 21.85 35.07
CA ASP A 4 -11.78 22.43 35.28
C ASP A 4 -11.72 23.46 36.41
N PRO A 5 -11.75 24.76 36.13
CA PRO A 5 -11.52 25.78 37.15
C PRO A 5 -12.51 25.74 38.34
N PRO A 6 -13.80 25.45 38.13
CA PRO A 6 -14.76 25.40 39.26
C PRO A 6 -14.53 24.25 40.24
N THR A 7 -14.02 23.10 39.78
CA THR A 7 -13.80 21.92 40.62
C THR A 7 -12.36 21.69 41.00
N GLY A 8 -11.40 22.28 40.22
CA GLY A 8 -9.97 22.03 40.37
C GLY A 8 -9.51 20.67 39.85
N LYS A 9 -10.42 19.86 39.29
CA LYS A 9 -10.07 18.56 38.69
C LYS A 9 -9.25 18.72 37.41
N ILE A 10 -8.33 17.80 37.16
CA ILE A 10 -7.53 17.72 35.93
C ILE A 10 -7.96 16.49 35.18
N PHE A 11 -8.40 16.67 33.92
CA PHE A 11 -8.74 15.60 33.01
C PHE A 11 -7.61 15.41 31.99
N ILE A 12 -7.28 14.15 31.72
CA ILE A 12 -6.22 13.74 30.81
C ILE A 12 -6.83 12.76 29.81
N GLY A 13 -6.68 13.02 28.53
CA GLY A 13 -6.88 11.98 27.50
C GLY A 13 -5.53 11.31 27.28
N ASP A 14 -5.41 10.04 27.60
CA ASP A 14 -4.20 9.24 27.48
C ASP A 14 -4.38 8.24 26.35
N VAL A 15 -3.53 8.37 25.33
CA VAL A 15 -3.65 7.58 24.08
C VAL A 15 -3.04 6.22 24.30
N GLY A 16 -3.84 5.19 24.08
CA GLY A 16 -3.38 3.81 24.18
C GLY A 16 -2.49 3.37 23.03
N GLU A 17 -1.93 2.18 23.11
CA GLU A 17 -1.01 1.65 22.09
C GLU A 17 -1.74 0.77 21.08
N SER A 18 -2.51 -0.21 21.52
CA SER A 18 -3.00 -1.26 20.62
C SER A 18 -4.45 -1.70 20.80
N SER A 19 -5.03 -1.44 21.97
CA SER A 19 -6.31 -2.06 22.34
C SER A 19 -7.33 -1.11 22.94
N ARG A 20 -6.89 -0.12 23.71
CA ARG A 20 -7.78 0.76 24.46
C ARG A 20 -7.30 2.20 24.50
N GLU A 21 -8.24 3.11 24.62
CA GLU A 21 -8.04 4.53 24.88
C GLU A 21 -8.60 4.85 26.28
N GLU A 22 -8.05 5.87 26.96
CA GLU A 22 -8.50 6.17 28.32
C GLU A 22 -8.60 7.67 28.64
N ILE A 23 -9.45 7.96 29.61
CA ILE A 23 -9.58 9.27 30.25
C ILE A 23 -9.22 9.10 31.71
N ASP A 24 -8.20 9.82 32.15
CA ASP A 24 -7.76 9.88 33.51
C ASP A 24 -8.22 11.15 34.20
N VAL A 25 -8.32 11.10 35.54
CA VAL A 25 -8.67 12.25 36.34
C VAL A 25 -7.75 12.35 37.57
N ILE A 26 -7.35 13.59 37.89
CA ILE A 26 -6.65 13.96 39.11
C ILE A 26 -7.59 14.84 39.92
N GLU A 27 -7.91 14.42 41.13
CA GLU A 27 -8.71 15.21 42.08
C GLU A 27 -7.87 16.31 42.75
N PRO A 28 -8.47 17.41 43.17
CA PRO A 28 -7.75 18.45 43.90
C PRO A 28 -7.00 17.92 45.11
N GLY A 29 -5.70 18.24 45.20
CA GLY A 29 -4.85 17.78 46.29
C GLY A 29 -4.18 16.42 46.10
N GLU A 30 -4.53 15.67 45.05
CA GLU A 30 -3.81 14.44 44.71
C GLU A 30 -2.48 14.72 44.05
N SER A 31 -1.49 13.87 44.33
CA SER A 31 -0.17 13.95 43.73
C SER A 31 0.48 12.57 43.63
N ALA A 32 1.57 12.49 42.85
CA ALA A 32 2.34 11.25 42.63
C ALA A 32 1.50 10.07 42.09
N LEU A 33 0.45 10.35 41.33
CA LEU A 33 -0.34 9.32 40.67
C LEU A 33 0.44 8.65 39.56
N ASN A 34 0.21 7.33 39.40
CA ASN A 34 0.75 6.52 38.31
C ASN A 34 -0.42 5.84 37.58
N PHE A 35 -0.69 6.26 36.36
CA PHE A 35 -1.75 5.75 35.48
C PHE A 35 -1.36 4.47 34.72
N GLN A 36 -0.33 3.77 35.21
CA GLN A 36 0.02 2.39 34.91
C GLN A 36 0.63 2.12 33.53
N TRP A 37 0.77 3.14 32.68
CA TRP A 37 1.47 3.00 31.41
C TRP A 37 2.95 2.64 31.69
N ASN A 38 3.56 1.73 30.97
CA ASN A 38 3.15 0.91 29.81
C ASN A 38 2.80 -0.55 30.21
N ARG A 39 2.42 -0.79 31.46
CA ARG A 39 2.09 -2.14 31.98
C ARG A 39 0.61 -2.47 31.90
N CYS A 40 -0.23 -1.44 31.89
CA CYS A 40 -1.65 -1.56 31.64
C CYS A 40 -2.02 -0.63 30.48
N GLU A 41 -3.03 -1.00 29.72
CA GLU A 41 -3.65 -0.22 28.65
C GLU A 41 -5.15 -0.16 28.99
N GLY A 42 -5.61 0.97 29.48
CA GLY A 42 -6.91 1.05 30.15
C GLY A 42 -6.98 0.14 31.38
N ASN A 43 -8.06 -0.61 31.45
CA ASN A 43 -8.24 -1.65 32.46
C ASN A 43 -7.67 -3.02 32.06
N LEU A 44 -6.93 -3.10 30.95
CA LEU A 44 -6.26 -4.31 30.53
C LEU A 44 -4.82 -4.35 31.03
N GLY A 45 -4.40 -5.53 31.49
CA GLY A 45 -3.05 -5.73 32.04
C GLY A 45 -3.07 -5.82 33.57
N LYS A 46 -1.89 -5.83 34.16
CA LYS A 46 -1.72 -5.88 35.61
C LYS A 46 -0.46 -5.11 36.02
N LEU A 47 -0.67 -4.09 36.83
CA LEU A 47 0.44 -3.40 37.44
C LEU A 47 1.06 -4.29 38.55
N THR A 48 2.33 -4.67 38.35
CA THR A 48 3.07 -5.45 39.35
C THR A 48 4.27 -4.64 39.87
N ALA A 49 4.54 -4.75 41.15
CA ALA A 49 5.70 -4.11 41.78
C ALA A 49 7.04 -4.62 41.17
N PRO A 50 8.07 -3.78 41.14
CA PRO A 50 8.12 -2.41 41.63
C PRO A 50 7.58 -1.39 40.62
N PHE A 51 6.89 -0.36 41.15
CA PHE A 51 6.48 0.84 40.40
C PHE A 51 6.60 2.08 41.29
N ILE A 52 6.65 3.25 40.66
CA ILE A 52 6.78 4.55 41.39
C ILE A 52 5.40 5.21 41.41
N GLY A 53 5.04 5.82 42.53
CA GLY A 53 3.81 6.58 42.69
C GLY A 53 2.63 5.76 43.23
N ILE A 54 1.47 6.38 43.20
CA ILE A 54 0.19 5.77 43.64
C ILE A 54 -0.54 5.27 42.42
N SER A 55 -0.75 3.97 42.34
CA SER A 55 -1.47 3.35 41.22
C SER A 55 -2.92 3.87 41.13
N ARG A 56 -3.30 4.36 39.95
CA ARG A 56 -4.65 4.82 39.64
C ARG A 56 -5.05 4.24 38.27
N GLY A 57 -6.20 3.57 38.20
CA GLY A 57 -6.84 3.20 36.94
C GLY A 57 -7.59 4.38 36.32
N PRO A 58 -7.97 4.29 35.05
CA PRO A 58 -8.67 5.35 34.35
C PRO A 58 -10.08 5.59 34.89
N LEU A 59 -10.57 6.82 34.75
CA LEU A 59 -11.97 7.18 34.99
C LEU A 59 -12.88 6.47 33.96
N LEU A 60 -12.45 6.42 32.72
CA LEU A 60 -13.10 5.72 31.62
C LEU A 60 -12.03 5.13 30.70
N ASP A 61 -12.21 3.89 30.28
CA ASP A 61 -11.50 3.33 29.14
C ASP A 61 -12.49 2.80 28.10
N TYR A 62 -12.05 2.74 26.83
CA TYR A 62 -12.86 2.21 25.76
C TYR A 62 -12.02 1.49 24.70
N PRO A 63 -12.59 0.43 24.05
CA PRO A 63 -11.84 -0.36 23.09
C PRO A 63 -11.59 0.39 21.77
N HIS A 64 -10.57 -0.02 21.03
CA HIS A 64 -10.26 0.50 19.70
C HIS A 64 -11.37 0.29 18.64
N THR A 65 -12.43 -0.44 18.99
CA THR A 65 -13.68 -0.50 18.21
C THR A 65 -14.48 0.79 18.27
N ASP A 66 -14.35 1.54 19.36
CA ASP A 66 -15.07 2.80 19.61
C ASP A 66 -14.26 4.03 19.19
N GLY A 67 -12.94 3.98 19.38
CA GLY A 67 -11.99 5.04 19.01
C GLY A 67 -10.56 4.55 19.10
N ARG A 68 -9.60 5.28 18.50
CA ARG A 68 -8.20 4.81 18.36
C ARG A 68 -7.14 5.85 18.67
N ALA A 69 -7.53 7.05 19.00
CA ALA A 69 -6.64 8.10 19.45
C ALA A 69 -7.46 9.16 20.17
N VAL A 70 -7.54 9.05 21.48
CA VAL A 70 -8.32 9.95 22.32
C VAL A 70 -7.77 11.37 22.26
N ILE A 71 -8.66 12.34 22.11
CA ILE A 71 -8.37 13.77 22.21
C ILE A 71 -9.09 14.30 23.45
N GLY A 72 -8.32 14.66 24.44
CA GLY A 72 -8.83 15.30 25.65
C GLY A 72 -9.41 16.69 25.36
N GLY A 73 -10.46 17.03 26.03
CA GLY A 73 -11.21 18.27 25.81
C GLY A 73 -11.45 19.08 27.08
N TYR A 74 -12.67 19.53 27.34
CA TYR A 74 -13.02 20.43 28.43
C TYR A 74 -14.30 19.99 29.12
N VAL A 75 -14.43 20.31 30.42
CA VAL A 75 -15.72 20.25 31.10
C VAL A 75 -16.62 21.38 30.56
N TYR A 76 -17.82 21.01 30.09
CA TYR A 76 -18.75 21.99 29.53
C TYR A 76 -19.26 22.95 30.63
N ARG A 77 -19.03 24.25 30.38
CA ARG A 77 -19.44 25.34 31.28
C ARG A 77 -20.22 26.44 30.56
N GLY A 78 -20.58 26.19 29.29
CA GLY A 78 -21.38 27.09 28.47
C GLY A 78 -22.87 27.14 28.91
N GLN A 79 -23.59 28.08 28.29
CA GLN A 79 -25.02 28.29 28.59
C GLN A 79 -25.95 27.61 27.58
N GLU A 80 -25.48 27.41 26.35
CA GLU A 80 -26.32 26.93 25.25
C GLU A 80 -26.83 25.50 25.48
N PHE A 81 -26.01 24.64 26.13
CA PHE A 81 -26.34 23.27 26.47
C PHE A 81 -26.24 23.01 28.00
N ALA A 82 -26.38 24.03 28.84
CA ALA A 82 -26.22 23.92 30.29
C ALA A 82 -27.06 22.80 30.90
N HIS A 83 -28.30 22.62 30.42
CA HIS A 83 -29.20 21.57 30.90
C HIS A 83 -28.72 20.15 30.52
N ASP A 84 -28.15 19.97 29.33
CA ASP A 84 -27.83 18.65 28.78
C ASP A 84 -26.37 18.25 29.04
N LEU A 85 -25.46 19.22 28.99
CA LEU A 85 -24.00 18.99 29.02
C LEU A 85 -23.31 19.65 30.23
N GLY A 86 -24.01 20.50 31.01
CA GLY A 86 -23.43 21.22 32.15
C GLY A 86 -22.69 20.27 33.10
N GLY A 87 -21.40 20.52 33.33
CA GLY A 87 -20.57 19.69 34.20
C GLY A 87 -20.02 18.41 33.58
N LYS A 88 -20.39 18.04 32.37
CA LYS A 88 -19.86 16.86 31.68
C LYS A 88 -18.56 17.19 30.98
N TYR A 89 -17.62 16.24 30.97
CA TYR A 89 -16.37 16.35 30.24
C TYR A 89 -16.58 16.02 28.75
N ILE A 90 -16.32 16.97 27.87
CA ILE A 90 -16.44 16.80 26.41
C ILE A 90 -15.07 16.44 25.87
N PHE A 91 -14.97 15.32 25.18
CA PHE A 91 -13.75 14.78 24.59
C PHE A 91 -14.06 14.07 23.27
N GLY A 92 -13.08 13.58 22.58
CA GLY A 92 -13.34 12.89 21.32
C GLY A 92 -12.21 11.97 20.89
N ASP A 93 -12.33 11.49 19.65
CA ASP A 93 -11.36 10.62 19.01
C ASP A 93 -10.89 11.20 17.68
N ASN A 94 -9.59 11.23 17.45
CA ASN A 94 -9.00 11.73 16.22
C ASN A 94 -9.40 10.89 15.01
N VAL A 95 -9.25 9.57 15.10
CA VAL A 95 -9.40 8.63 13.99
C VAL A 95 -10.87 8.45 13.61
N MET A 96 -11.72 8.25 14.61
CA MET A 96 -13.16 8.05 14.40
C MET A 96 -13.91 9.37 14.26
N ARG A 97 -13.27 10.50 14.61
CA ARG A 97 -13.84 11.87 14.54
C ARG A 97 -15.11 12.02 15.39
N THR A 98 -15.23 11.18 16.38
CA THR A 98 -16.35 11.20 17.33
C THR A 98 -16.11 12.24 18.41
N VAL A 99 -17.18 12.86 18.86
CA VAL A 99 -17.19 13.76 20.02
C VAL A 99 -18.19 13.20 21.02
N TRP A 100 -17.75 13.01 22.27
CA TRP A 100 -18.53 12.44 23.35
C TRP A 100 -18.66 13.39 24.54
N ALA A 101 -19.71 13.19 25.32
CA ALA A 101 -19.85 13.74 26.66
C ALA A 101 -19.66 12.61 27.67
N LEU A 102 -18.79 12.81 28.65
CA LEU A 102 -18.55 11.92 29.77
C LEU A 102 -19.28 12.47 31.00
N ASP A 103 -20.20 11.68 31.56
CA ASP A 103 -20.89 11.95 32.80
C ASP A 103 -20.21 11.14 33.90
N GLU A 104 -19.33 11.77 34.69
CA GLU A 104 -18.60 11.14 35.78
C GLU A 104 -19.49 10.89 37.00
N THR A 105 -20.66 11.54 37.11
CA THR A 105 -21.58 11.38 38.21
C THR A 105 -22.49 10.16 38.07
N ALA A 106 -22.55 9.59 36.85
CA ALA A 106 -23.28 8.35 36.59
C ALA A 106 -22.55 7.13 37.13
N THR A 107 -23.30 6.14 37.61
CA THR A 107 -22.74 4.86 38.08
C THR A 107 -23.37 3.70 37.28
N PRO A 108 -22.62 3.00 36.40
CA PRO A 108 -21.24 3.29 35.98
C PRO A 108 -21.12 4.62 35.22
N VAL A 109 -19.89 5.17 35.17
CA VAL A 109 -19.54 6.36 34.36
C VAL A 109 -20.06 6.21 32.93
N LYS A 110 -20.73 7.25 32.41
CA LYS A 110 -21.46 7.16 31.17
C LYS A 110 -20.84 8.01 30.05
N LYS A 111 -20.42 7.37 28.96
CA LYS A 111 -20.02 8.00 27.71
C LYS A 111 -21.22 8.11 26.76
N THR A 112 -21.53 9.31 26.28
CA THR A 112 -22.64 9.57 25.34
C THR A 112 -22.10 10.22 24.08
N LEU A 113 -22.37 9.65 22.90
CA LEU A 113 -22.00 10.24 21.60
C LEU A 113 -22.82 11.50 21.35
N LEU A 114 -22.14 12.62 21.11
CA LEU A 114 -22.75 13.89 20.74
C LEU A 114 -22.85 14.04 19.21
N CYS A 115 -21.72 13.85 18.52
CA CYS A 115 -21.69 13.94 17.07
C CYS A 115 -20.47 13.18 16.51
N VAL A 116 -20.50 12.99 15.19
CA VAL A 116 -19.35 12.59 14.39
C VAL A 116 -19.03 13.76 13.47
N MET A 117 -17.81 14.27 13.53
CA MET A 117 -17.39 15.39 12.69
C MET A 117 -17.46 15.01 11.21
N PRO A 118 -17.95 15.91 10.34
CA PRO A 118 -17.93 15.67 8.90
C PRO A 118 -16.50 15.52 8.38
N ARG A 119 -16.35 14.86 7.25
CA ARG A 119 -15.09 14.97 6.50
C ARG A 119 -15.00 16.35 5.87
N GLY A 120 -13.78 16.89 5.75
CA GLY A 120 -13.58 18.20 5.14
C GLY A 120 -14.14 18.27 3.72
N ASN A 121 -14.67 19.43 3.32
CA ASN A 121 -15.35 19.68 2.05
C ASN A 121 -14.39 20.10 0.91
N GLY A 122 -13.09 19.82 1.01
CA GLY A 122 -12.12 20.15 -0.04
C GLY A 122 -12.30 19.29 -1.32
N PRO A 123 -11.72 19.70 -2.45
CA PRO A 123 -11.79 18.96 -3.71
C PRO A 123 -11.20 17.54 -3.62
N ASN A 124 -10.42 17.26 -2.56
CA ASN A 124 -9.85 15.95 -2.24
C ASN A 124 -10.46 15.33 -0.97
N ALA A 125 -11.66 15.69 -0.59
CA ALA A 125 -12.31 15.27 0.66
C ALA A 125 -12.40 13.74 0.87
N GLY A 126 -12.24 12.95 -0.19
CA GLY A 126 -12.17 11.49 -0.13
C GLY A 126 -10.78 10.89 0.12
N THR A 127 -9.72 11.67 -0.08
CA THR A 127 -8.31 11.22 0.01
C THR A 127 -7.52 11.92 1.11
N ASP A 128 -8.07 13.02 1.64
CA ASP A 128 -7.42 13.81 2.68
C ASP A 128 -7.66 13.22 4.07
N TYR A 129 -6.58 13.15 4.87
CA TYR A 129 -6.71 12.79 6.28
C TYR A 129 -7.43 13.92 7.01
N THR A 130 -8.55 13.60 7.65
CA THR A 130 -9.29 14.53 8.49
C THR A 130 -9.55 13.88 9.84
N GLY A 131 -9.12 14.54 10.92
CA GLY A 131 -9.27 14.06 12.27
C GLY A 131 -9.57 15.18 13.26
N LEU A 132 -10.17 14.85 14.40
CA LEU A 132 -10.26 15.76 15.53
C LEU A 132 -8.88 16.00 16.10
N SER A 133 -8.43 17.26 16.20
CA SER A 133 -7.08 17.56 16.68
C SER A 133 -7.04 18.20 18.06
N SER A 134 -8.04 19.00 18.41
CA SER A 134 -8.06 19.70 19.69
C SER A 134 -9.43 20.29 20.01
N PHE A 135 -9.60 20.70 21.24
CA PHE A 135 -10.75 21.46 21.75
C PHE A 135 -10.31 22.82 22.26
N GLY A 136 -11.23 23.76 22.32
CA GLY A 136 -11.09 25.07 22.93
C GLY A 136 -12.42 25.58 23.45
N THR A 137 -12.39 26.61 24.27
CA THR A 137 -13.60 27.27 24.78
C THR A 137 -13.57 28.77 24.45
N ASP A 138 -14.73 29.37 24.23
CA ASP A 138 -14.85 30.81 24.19
C ASP A 138 -15.02 31.43 25.59
N ALA A 139 -15.14 32.74 25.66
CA ALA A 139 -15.34 33.47 26.90
C ALA A 139 -16.65 33.12 27.63
N ASN A 140 -17.62 32.53 26.95
CA ASN A 140 -18.90 32.09 27.52
C ASN A 140 -18.86 30.62 27.94
N GLY A 141 -17.75 29.91 27.79
CA GLY A 141 -17.58 28.51 28.10
C GLY A 141 -18.17 27.56 27.04
N GLU A 142 -18.52 28.08 25.86
CA GLU A 142 -18.97 27.24 24.75
C GLU A 142 -17.78 26.52 24.11
N ILE A 143 -17.99 25.24 23.73
CA ILE A 143 -16.93 24.39 23.24
C ILE A 143 -16.85 24.45 21.72
N TYR A 144 -15.61 24.65 21.24
CA TYR A 144 -15.18 24.53 19.88
C TYR A 144 -14.22 23.37 19.73
N PHE A 145 -14.19 22.76 18.54
CA PHE A 145 -13.22 21.70 18.24
C PHE A 145 -12.66 21.88 16.83
N CYS A 146 -11.37 21.54 16.72
CA CYS A 146 -10.60 21.73 15.51
C CYS A 146 -10.50 20.42 14.73
N GLN A 147 -10.73 20.50 13.44
CA GLN A 147 -10.43 19.43 12.51
C GLN A 147 -9.07 19.66 11.87
N MET A 148 -8.20 18.67 11.94
CA MET A 148 -6.95 18.63 11.21
C MET A 148 -7.20 18.10 9.79
N SER A 149 -6.56 18.70 8.79
CA SER A 149 -6.61 18.28 7.41
C SER A 149 -5.31 18.68 6.71
N SER A 150 -4.85 17.89 5.74
CA SER A 150 -3.65 18.19 4.95
C SER A 150 -3.81 19.42 4.03
N ILE A 151 -5.06 19.82 3.76
CA ILE A 151 -5.38 20.94 2.86
C ILE A 151 -6.04 22.13 3.54
N GLY A 152 -6.06 22.15 4.88
CA GLY A 152 -6.63 23.22 5.70
C GLY A 152 -7.65 22.69 6.70
N GLY A 153 -7.45 23.01 7.98
CA GLY A 153 -8.35 22.64 9.06
C GLY A 153 -9.61 23.50 9.11
N GLN A 154 -10.59 23.02 9.87
CA GLN A 154 -11.83 23.74 10.15
C GLN A 154 -12.09 23.79 11.65
N ILE A 155 -12.76 24.86 12.11
CA ILE A 155 -13.22 24.99 13.49
C ILE A 155 -14.72 24.79 13.50
N TYR A 156 -15.18 23.91 14.37
CA TYR A 156 -16.60 23.60 14.56
C TYR A 156 -17.08 24.05 15.96
N LYS A 157 -18.34 24.39 16.05
CA LYS A 157 -19.06 24.60 17.30
C LYS A 157 -20.22 23.60 17.39
N LEU A 158 -20.52 23.09 18.57
CA LEU A 158 -21.72 22.29 18.80
C LEU A 158 -22.98 23.16 18.53
N GLN A 159 -23.95 22.59 17.82
CA GLN A 159 -25.26 23.17 17.62
C GLN A 159 -26.33 22.11 17.85
N ARG A 160 -27.53 22.51 18.31
CA ARG A 160 -28.65 21.58 18.36
C ARG A 160 -28.99 21.11 16.95
N GLY A 161 -28.80 19.83 16.72
CA GLY A 161 -29.19 19.18 15.47
C GLY A 161 -30.69 18.98 15.37
N GLY A 162 -31.20 18.84 14.15
CA GLY A 162 -32.47 18.19 13.89
C GLY A 162 -32.42 16.71 14.35
N PRO A 163 -33.55 15.97 14.31
CA PRO A 163 -33.54 14.55 14.62
C PRO A 163 -32.45 13.87 13.79
N PRO A 164 -31.65 12.97 14.42
CA PRO A 164 -30.61 12.25 13.69
C PRO A 164 -31.25 11.56 12.49
N PRO A 165 -30.60 11.56 11.30
CA PRO A 165 -31.11 10.79 10.18
C PRO A 165 -31.34 9.35 10.68
N PRO A 166 -32.42 8.68 10.25
CA PRO A 166 -32.75 7.35 10.71
C PRO A 166 -31.51 6.46 10.56
N ALA A 167 -31.16 5.74 11.61
CA ALA A 167 -30.02 4.84 11.58
C ALA A 167 -30.16 3.91 10.37
N ARG A 168 -29.19 3.89 9.47
CA ARG A 168 -29.19 2.99 8.31
C ARG A 168 -29.16 1.56 8.85
N VAL A 169 -30.30 0.91 8.83
CA VAL A 169 -30.44 -0.48 9.24
C VAL A 169 -29.87 -1.33 8.10
N LEU A 170 -28.79 -2.04 8.36
CA LEU A 170 -28.29 -3.02 7.40
C LEU A 170 -29.28 -4.20 7.34
N PRO A 171 -29.50 -4.80 6.16
CA PRO A 171 -30.26 -6.03 6.03
C PRO A 171 -29.75 -7.08 7.02
N LYS A 172 -30.65 -7.78 7.69
CA LYS A 172 -30.27 -8.83 8.65
C LYS A 172 -29.82 -10.11 7.95
N LEU A 173 -30.33 -10.34 6.77
CA LEU A 173 -30.05 -11.51 5.95
C LEU A 173 -29.40 -11.08 4.63
N ILE A 174 -28.52 -11.92 4.08
CA ILE A 174 -27.91 -11.63 2.80
C ILE A 174 -28.92 -11.67 1.64
N SER A 175 -29.97 -12.49 1.77
CA SER A 175 -31.10 -12.54 0.84
C SER A 175 -31.80 -11.19 0.66
N GLU A 176 -31.87 -10.39 1.73
CA GLU A 176 -32.51 -9.07 1.71
C GLU A 176 -31.67 -8.00 0.98
N THR A 177 -30.42 -8.32 0.64
CA THR A 177 -29.52 -7.38 -0.07
C THR A 177 -29.77 -7.33 -1.58
N GLY A 178 -30.38 -8.37 -2.15
CA GLY A 178 -30.58 -8.51 -3.59
C GLY A 178 -29.30 -8.78 -4.39
N LEU A 179 -28.16 -9.04 -3.75
CA LEU A 179 -26.87 -9.25 -4.42
C LEU A 179 -26.73 -10.60 -5.12
N PHE A 180 -27.53 -11.59 -4.74
CA PHE A 180 -27.52 -12.92 -5.33
C PHE A 180 -28.90 -13.32 -5.80
N SER A 181 -28.98 -13.88 -7.00
CA SER A 181 -30.23 -14.44 -7.57
C SER A 181 -30.48 -15.89 -7.12
N ASP A 182 -29.42 -16.60 -6.74
CA ASP A 182 -29.47 -17.94 -6.13
C ASP A 182 -28.41 -18.00 -5.03
N LEU A 183 -28.86 -18.12 -3.80
CA LEU A 183 -28.00 -18.18 -2.63
C LEU A 183 -27.28 -19.53 -2.52
N THR A 184 -27.98 -20.62 -2.79
CA THR A 184 -27.44 -21.97 -2.65
C THR A 184 -26.23 -22.16 -3.56
N ASN A 185 -26.35 -21.74 -4.82
CA ASN A 185 -25.29 -21.84 -5.82
C ASN A 185 -24.40 -20.59 -5.89
N LEU A 186 -24.64 -19.58 -5.04
CA LEU A 186 -23.93 -18.28 -5.00
C LEU A 186 -23.93 -17.60 -6.39
N VAL A 187 -25.07 -17.61 -7.08
CA VAL A 187 -25.21 -16.94 -8.37
C VAL A 187 -25.39 -15.45 -8.14
N PRO A 188 -24.45 -14.61 -8.59
CA PRO A 188 -24.56 -13.16 -8.40
C PRO A 188 -25.70 -12.58 -9.21
N ALA A 189 -26.27 -11.47 -8.75
CA ALA A 189 -27.18 -10.68 -9.56
C ALA A 189 -26.49 -10.20 -10.84
N ASN A 190 -27.21 -10.05 -11.92
CA ASN A 190 -26.68 -9.76 -13.27
C ASN A 190 -25.96 -8.40 -13.39
N TYR A 191 -26.17 -7.49 -12.45
CA TYR A 191 -25.48 -6.19 -12.38
C TYR A 191 -24.14 -6.23 -11.64
N LEU A 192 -23.78 -7.38 -11.04
CA LEU A 192 -22.51 -7.55 -10.35
C LEU A 192 -21.42 -7.98 -11.33
N ILE A 193 -20.34 -7.21 -11.39
CA ILE A 193 -19.20 -7.44 -12.26
C ILE A 193 -18.15 -8.26 -11.52
N PRO A 194 -17.83 -9.49 -11.96
CA PRO A 194 -16.81 -10.31 -11.32
C PRO A 194 -15.39 -9.81 -11.63
N TYR A 195 -14.48 -9.99 -10.67
CA TYR A 195 -13.06 -9.67 -10.86
C TYR A 195 -12.15 -10.53 -9.97
N ALA A 196 -10.87 -10.61 -10.34
CA ALA A 196 -9.84 -11.26 -9.55
C ALA A 196 -8.54 -10.43 -9.53
N PRO A 197 -7.98 -10.12 -8.35
CA PRO A 197 -6.70 -9.42 -8.27
C PRO A 197 -5.54 -10.35 -8.63
N ASN A 198 -4.53 -9.81 -9.33
CA ASN A 198 -3.31 -10.53 -9.72
C ASN A 198 -2.51 -11.05 -8.52
N SER A 199 -2.48 -10.28 -7.44
CA SER A 199 -1.84 -10.65 -6.16
C SER A 199 -2.89 -10.56 -5.05
N PRO A 200 -3.52 -11.68 -4.64
CA PRO A 200 -4.61 -11.65 -3.68
C PRO A 200 -4.11 -11.41 -2.24
N LEU A 201 -4.97 -10.76 -1.43
CA LEU A 201 -4.80 -10.72 0.01
C LEU A 201 -4.88 -12.15 0.57
N TRP A 202 -3.96 -12.54 1.45
CA TRP A 202 -4.04 -13.79 2.21
C TRP A 202 -5.26 -13.75 3.17
N SER A 203 -5.96 -14.85 3.29
CA SER A 203 -7.05 -15.02 4.23
C SER A 203 -7.17 -16.52 4.58
N ASP A 204 -6.24 -16.99 5.40
CA ASP A 204 -6.26 -18.32 6.04
C ASP A 204 -6.52 -19.50 5.07
N GLY A 205 -6.04 -19.40 3.83
CA GLY A 205 -6.20 -20.42 2.81
C GLY A 205 -7.55 -20.42 2.08
N ALA A 206 -8.51 -19.58 2.47
CA ALA A 206 -9.80 -19.51 1.79
C ALA A 206 -9.68 -19.01 0.35
N THR A 207 -10.43 -19.62 -0.55
CA THR A 207 -10.68 -19.15 -1.91
C THR A 207 -11.65 -17.96 -1.86
N LYS A 208 -11.65 -17.13 -2.90
CA LYS A 208 -12.44 -15.89 -2.87
C LYS A 208 -13.05 -15.58 -4.21
N SER A 209 -14.37 -15.45 -4.22
CA SER A 209 -15.09 -14.84 -5.33
C SER A 209 -15.36 -13.37 -5.02
N ARG A 210 -15.28 -12.50 -6.04
CA ARG A 210 -15.42 -11.06 -5.87
C ARG A 210 -16.20 -10.43 -6.97
N TRP A 211 -17.02 -9.46 -6.59
CA TRP A 211 -17.84 -8.68 -7.52
C TRP A 211 -17.88 -7.22 -7.06
N PHE A 212 -18.22 -6.35 -7.97
CA PHE A 212 -18.57 -4.96 -7.64
C PHE A 212 -19.66 -4.46 -8.56
N THR A 213 -20.29 -3.36 -8.16
CA THR A 213 -21.23 -2.61 -8.99
C THR A 213 -21.12 -1.13 -8.72
N LEU A 214 -21.45 -0.33 -9.72
CA LEU A 214 -21.52 1.13 -9.63
C LEU A 214 -22.99 1.59 -9.76
N PRO A 215 -23.36 2.75 -9.22
CA PRO A 215 -24.63 3.38 -9.54
C PRO A 215 -24.75 3.65 -11.04
N THR A 216 -25.96 3.60 -11.55
CA THR A 216 -26.26 3.87 -12.97
C THR A 216 -25.69 5.21 -13.42
N ASN A 217 -25.12 5.28 -14.63
CA ASN A 217 -24.54 6.48 -15.23
C ASN A 217 -23.37 7.09 -14.44
N THR A 218 -22.64 6.28 -13.68
CA THR A 218 -21.41 6.72 -13.00
C THR A 218 -20.20 5.91 -13.47
N VAL A 219 -19.02 6.47 -13.29
CA VAL A 219 -17.75 5.86 -13.70
C VAL A 219 -16.72 5.88 -12.58
N ILE A 220 -15.73 5.03 -12.67
CA ILE A 220 -14.54 5.00 -11.82
C ILE A 220 -13.59 6.10 -12.30
N ASN A 221 -13.10 6.95 -11.41
CA ASN A 221 -11.99 7.83 -11.72
C ASN A 221 -10.72 6.98 -11.78
N PHE A 222 -10.24 6.78 -13.00
CA PHE A 222 -9.10 5.91 -13.28
C PHE A 222 -7.78 6.53 -12.84
N SER A 223 -6.90 5.71 -12.29
CA SER A 223 -5.51 6.07 -12.05
C SER A 223 -4.60 4.95 -12.56
N ALA A 224 -3.60 5.28 -13.37
CA ALA A 224 -2.64 4.30 -13.89
C ALA A 224 -1.77 3.70 -12.76
N ASN A 225 -1.33 4.51 -11.81
CA ASN A 225 -0.38 4.10 -10.76
C ASN A 225 -0.96 4.14 -9.34
N GLY A 226 -1.91 5.05 -9.06
CA GLY A 226 -2.52 5.25 -7.75
C GLY A 226 -3.70 4.32 -7.47
N GLU A 227 -4.45 4.69 -6.45
CA GLU A 227 -5.72 4.06 -6.12
C GLU A 227 -6.84 4.66 -7.01
N TRP A 228 -7.82 3.84 -7.37
CA TRP A 228 -9.02 4.32 -8.07
C TRP A 228 -9.99 4.99 -7.10
N THR A 229 -10.71 5.99 -7.59
CA THR A 229 -11.80 6.60 -6.84
C THR A 229 -13.15 6.17 -7.40
N PHE A 230 -14.00 5.67 -6.52
CA PHE A 230 -15.32 5.13 -6.88
C PHE A 230 -16.43 6.12 -6.56
N PRO A 231 -17.51 6.16 -7.34
CA PRO A 231 -18.68 6.99 -7.04
C PRO A 231 -19.37 6.54 -5.74
N ALA A 232 -20.04 7.46 -5.07
CA ALA A 232 -20.91 7.15 -3.94
C ALA A 232 -22.02 6.19 -4.37
N GLY A 233 -22.32 5.19 -3.54
CA GLY A 233 -23.26 4.12 -3.88
C GLY A 233 -22.65 2.89 -4.51
N SER A 234 -21.32 2.91 -4.80
CA SER A 234 -20.61 1.69 -5.25
C SER A 234 -20.64 0.63 -4.18
N VAL A 235 -20.86 -0.62 -4.59
CA VAL A 235 -20.91 -1.80 -3.73
C VAL A 235 -19.87 -2.81 -4.15
N PHE A 236 -19.12 -3.35 -3.19
CA PHE A 236 -18.08 -4.36 -3.38
C PHE A 236 -18.43 -5.59 -2.57
N VAL A 237 -18.42 -6.75 -3.19
CA VAL A 237 -18.82 -8.02 -2.60
C VAL A 237 -17.67 -9.00 -2.65
N LYS A 238 -17.41 -9.70 -1.55
CA LYS A 238 -16.34 -10.69 -1.44
C LYS A 238 -16.80 -11.88 -0.65
N ASN A 239 -16.89 -13.04 -1.30
CA ASN A 239 -17.21 -14.31 -0.66
C ASN A 239 -15.96 -15.10 -0.33
N PHE A 240 -16.01 -15.89 0.75
CA PHE A 240 -14.93 -16.75 1.22
C PHE A 240 -15.42 -18.18 1.36
N ASP A 241 -14.75 -19.07 0.64
CA ASP A 241 -14.95 -20.51 0.70
C ASP A 241 -13.66 -21.18 1.19
N LEU A 242 -13.73 -21.90 2.32
CA LEU A 242 -12.58 -22.56 2.92
C LEU A 242 -12.52 -24.03 2.50
N PRO A 243 -11.39 -24.52 1.97
CA PRO A 243 -11.16 -25.95 1.85
C PRO A 243 -11.22 -26.64 3.22
N VAL A 244 -12.09 -27.63 3.38
CA VAL A 244 -12.30 -28.35 4.65
C VAL A 244 -11.81 -29.80 4.59
N ASP A 245 -11.10 -30.15 3.53
CA ASP A 245 -10.41 -31.44 3.37
C ASP A 245 -9.03 -31.20 2.71
N ASP A 246 -7.95 -31.34 3.49
CA ASP A 246 -6.58 -31.17 3.00
C ASP A 246 -6.20 -32.25 1.95
N THR A 247 -6.91 -33.37 1.91
CA THR A 247 -6.72 -34.44 0.92
C THR A 247 -7.49 -34.20 -0.38
N ASN A 248 -8.53 -33.34 -0.33
CA ASN A 248 -9.29 -32.88 -1.48
C ASN A 248 -9.70 -31.41 -1.33
N PRO A 249 -8.86 -30.46 -1.73
CA PRO A 249 -9.11 -29.02 -1.57
C PRO A 249 -10.33 -28.49 -2.36
N GLN A 250 -10.98 -29.32 -3.18
CA GLN A 250 -12.21 -28.94 -3.87
C GLN A 250 -13.45 -29.05 -2.97
N ILE A 251 -13.34 -29.70 -1.80
CA ILE A 251 -14.41 -29.76 -0.80
C ILE A 251 -14.36 -28.45 -0.02
N LEU A 252 -15.28 -27.55 -0.36
CA LEU A 252 -15.33 -26.19 0.17
C LEU A 252 -16.50 -26.02 1.13
N ARG A 253 -16.27 -25.30 2.23
CA ARG A 253 -17.32 -24.77 3.09
C ARG A 253 -17.42 -23.25 2.85
N ARG A 254 -18.60 -22.77 2.48
CA ARG A 254 -18.87 -21.34 2.39
C ARG A 254 -18.98 -20.76 3.79
N LEU A 255 -18.14 -19.76 4.10
CA LEU A 255 -18.04 -19.21 5.45
C LEU A 255 -18.71 -17.86 5.57
N GLU A 256 -18.30 -16.90 4.76
CA GLU A 256 -18.81 -15.54 4.85
C GLU A 256 -18.85 -14.81 3.51
N THR A 257 -19.75 -13.83 3.44
CA THR A 257 -19.72 -12.79 2.40
C THR A 257 -19.57 -11.45 3.08
N ARG A 258 -18.55 -10.69 2.67
CA ARG A 258 -18.33 -9.29 3.08
C ARG A 258 -18.85 -8.36 2.00
N ILE A 259 -19.59 -7.36 2.41
CA ILE A 259 -20.10 -6.29 1.57
C ILE A 259 -19.45 -5.01 2.03
N MET A 260 -18.91 -4.24 1.12
CA MET A 260 -18.38 -2.90 1.35
C MET A 260 -19.17 -1.92 0.51
N VAL A 261 -19.60 -0.82 1.10
CA VAL A 261 -20.39 0.22 0.42
C VAL A 261 -19.69 1.55 0.56
N ARG A 262 -19.58 2.28 -0.55
CA ARG A 262 -19.23 3.70 -0.53
C ARG A 262 -20.50 4.52 -0.51
N ASP A 263 -20.77 5.19 0.59
CA ASP A 263 -22.04 5.92 0.77
C ASP A 263 -22.01 7.33 0.15
N THR A 264 -23.15 8.03 0.24
CA THR A 264 -23.33 9.38 -0.29
C THR A 264 -22.45 10.43 0.37
N ASN A 265 -21.92 10.15 1.55
CA ASN A 265 -20.99 11.03 2.28
C ASN A 265 -19.52 10.64 2.07
N ASN A 266 -19.23 9.83 1.05
CA ASN A 266 -17.92 9.26 0.77
C ASN A 266 -17.34 8.38 1.91
N TYR A 267 -18.15 7.94 2.85
CA TYR A 267 -17.74 6.90 3.80
C TYR A 267 -17.71 5.55 3.13
N VAL A 268 -16.74 4.75 3.54
CA VAL A 268 -16.75 3.32 3.26
C VAL A 268 -17.17 2.61 4.54
N TYR A 269 -18.20 1.78 4.46
CA TYR A 269 -18.59 0.93 5.58
C TYR A 269 -18.72 -0.52 5.11
N GLY A 270 -18.39 -1.45 6.02
CA GLY A 270 -18.45 -2.88 5.75
C GLY A 270 -19.58 -3.56 6.52
N ALA A 271 -20.02 -4.68 6.00
CA ALA A 271 -20.91 -5.64 6.65
C ALA A 271 -20.43 -7.05 6.31
N SER A 272 -20.33 -7.91 7.31
CA SER A 272 -20.04 -9.33 7.12
C SER A 272 -21.30 -10.13 7.37
N TYR A 273 -21.52 -11.15 6.53
CA TYR A 273 -22.62 -12.10 6.65
C TYR A 273 -22.05 -13.52 6.78
N LYS A 274 -22.37 -14.19 7.88
CA LYS A 274 -21.97 -15.57 8.15
C LYS A 274 -22.97 -16.53 7.51
N TRP A 275 -22.51 -17.41 6.63
CA TRP A 275 -23.34 -18.39 5.97
C TRP A 275 -23.80 -19.47 6.93
N ARG A 276 -25.07 -19.88 6.78
CA ARG A 276 -25.63 -21.08 7.42
C ARG A 276 -25.01 -22.31 6.78
N ALA A 277 -24.96 -23.41 7.54
CA ALA A 277 -24.29 -24.63 7.09
C ALA A 277 -24.91 -25.25 5.82
N ASP A 278 -26.19 -25.02 5.60
CA ASP A 278 -26.97 -25.51 4.42
C ASP A 278 -26.92 -24.52 3.23
N ASN A 279 -26.22 -23.40 3.37
CA ASN A 279 -26.17 -22.30 2.39
C ASN A 279 -27.55 -21.71 2.04
N SER A 280 -28.57 -21.90 2.87
CA SER A 280 -29.91 -21.35 2.62
C SER A 280 -29.94 -19.82 2.70
N ASP A 281 -29.14 -19.23 3.61
CA ASP A 281 -28.98 -17.79 3.78
C ASP A 281 -27.70 -17.49 4.59
N ALA A 282 -27.40 -16.20 4.80
CA ALA A 282 -26.33 -15.76 5.68
C ALA A 282 -26.79 -14.63 6.59
N ASP A 283 -26.40 -14.71 7.85
CA ASP A 283 -26.83 -13.81 8.91
C ASP A 283 -25.80 -12.69 9.14
N LEU A 284 -26.28 -11.45 9.34
CA LEU A 284 -25.43 -10.27 9.60
C LEU A 284 -24.63 -10.44 10.89
N VAL A 285 -23.31 -10.27 10.80
CA VAL A 285 -22.39 -10.25 11.93
C VAL A 285 -22.31 -8.83 12.48
N THR A 286 -22.85 -8.60 13.67
CA THR A 286 -22.85 -7.28 14.30
C THR A 286 -21.56 -6.98 15.06
N THR A 287 -21.00 -8.02 15.73
CA THR A 287 -19.71 -8.00 16.45
C THR A 287 -18.84 -9.14 15.99
N GLY A 288 -17.51 -8.97 16.04
CA GLY A 288 -16.59 -10.02 15.60
C GLY A 288 -16.81 -11.35 16.30
N ILE A 289 -16.82 -12.46 15.54
CA ILE A 289 -17.05 -13.82 16.02
C ILE A 289 -15.92 -14.73 15.55
N THR A 290 -15.38 -15.57 16.42
CA THR A 290 -14.45 -16.63 16.05
C THR A 290 -15.15 -17.98 16.10
N GLU A 291 -15.00 -18.78 15.02
CA GLU A 291 -15.55 -20.14 14.91
C GLU A 291 -14.41 -21.14 14.66
N PRO A 292 -14.31 -22.23 15.44
CA PRO A 292 -13.45 -23.36 15.10
C PRO A 292 -14.04 -24.16 13.94
N ILE A 293 -13.25 -24.33 12.88
CA ILE A 293 -13.63 -25.09 11.69
C ILE A 293 -12.81 -26.39 11.68
N GLU A 294 -13.48 -27.51 11.65
CA GLU A 294 -12.83 -28.82 11.50
C GLU A 294 -12.44 -29.05 10.03
N ILE A 295 -11.18 -29.41 9.81
CA ILE A 295 -10.60 -29.71 8.51
C ILE A 295 -10.07 -31.12 8.54
N LYS A 296 -10.53 -31.95 7.61
CA LYS A 296 -10.06 -33.32 7.44
C LYS A 296 -8.62 -33.32 6.90
N THR A 297 -7.77 -34.17 7.46
CA THR A 297 -6.38 -34.39 7.03
C THR A 297 -6.18 -35.87 6.64
N ALA A 298 -5.03 -36.20 6.10
CA ALA A 298 -4.71 -37.61 5.75
C ALA A 298 -4.68 -38.55 6.97
N THR A 299 -4.47 -37.99 8.20
CA THR A 299 -4.30 -38.77 9.43
C THR A 299 -5.33 -38.49 10.51
N GLY A 300 -6.39 -37.71 10.20
CA GLY A 300 -7.43 -37.35 11.15
C GLY A 300 -8.06 -35.99 10.83
N THR A 301 -8.28 -35.17 11.84
CA THR A 301 -8.80 -33.80 11.70
C THR A 301 -7.88 -32.80 12.36
N ARG A 302 -7.91 -31.57 11.89
CA ARG A 302 -7.31 -30.40 12.56
C ARG A 302 -8.34 -29.28 12.67
N THR A 303 -8.24 -28.48 13.69
CA THR A 303 -9.10 -27.31 13.89
C THR A 303 -8.41 -26.05 13.38
N GLN A 304 -9.13 -25.25 12.61
CA GLN A 304 -8.71 -23.94 12.16
C GLN A 304 -9.72 -22.90 12.62
N ASN A 305 -9.28 -21.92 13.39
CA ASN A 305 -10.15 -20.81 13.77
C ASN A 305 -10.39 -19.90 12.57
N TRP A 306 -11.65 -19.49 12.38
CA TRP A 306 -12.04 -18.48 11.41
C TRP A 306 -12.65 -17.28 12.12
N PHE A 307 -12.15 -16.08 11.83
CA PHE A 307 -12.67 -14.84 12.39
C PHE A 307 -13.60 -14.15 11.40
N TYR A 308 -14.87 -14.03 11.76
CA TYR A 308 -15.87 -13.23 11.05
C TYR A 308 -15.80 -11.81 11.60
N PRO A 309 -15.32 -10.81 10.85
CA PRO A 309 -15.17 -9.45 11.37
C PRO A 309 -16.52 -8.79 11.56
N GLY A 310 -16.66 -8.05 12.65
CA GLY A 310 -17.73 -7.11 12.84
C GLY A 310 -17.52 -5.85 12.00
N ARG A 311 -18.50 -4.95 12.03
CA ARG A 311 -18.52 -3.73 11.21
C ARG A 311 -17.28 -2.85 11.41
N GLN A 312 -16.83 -2.70 12.66
CA GLN A 312 -15.70 -1.84 13.02
C GLN A 312 -14.36 -2.44 12.57
N ASP A 313 -14.22 -3.76 12.62
CA ASP A 313 -13.00 -4.44 12.20
C ASP A 313 -12.62 -4.17 10.73
N CYS A 314 -13.62 -3.92 9.87
CA CYS A 314 -13.39 -3.56 8.47
C CYS A 314 -12.54 -2.30 8.32
N LEU A 315 -12.76 -1.31 9.20
CA LEU A 315 -12.10 -0.01 9.14
C LEU A 315 -10.62 -0.07 9.57
N THR A 316 -10.16 -1.18 10.15
CA THR A 316 -8.73 -1.40 10.44
C THR A 316 -7.87 -1.39 9.17
N CYS A 317 -8.39 -1.96 8.08
CA CYS A 317 -7.69 -2.05 6.80
C CYS A 317 -8.25 -1.05 5.76
N HIS A 318 -9.57 -0.81 5.76
CA HIS A 318 -10.26 0.07 4.82
C HIS A 318 -10.21 1.52 5.31
N THR A 319 -9.00 2.06 5.42
CA THR A 319 -8.73 3.40 5.93
C THR A 319 -8.79 4.46 4.82
N ILE A 320 -8.83 5.73 5.22
CA ILE A 320 -8.75 6.87 4.30
C ILE A 320 -7.40 6.85 3.55
N ALA A 321 -6.31 6.56 4.27
CA ALA A 321 -4.97 6.49 3.67
C ALA A 321 -4.89 5.47 2.52
N SER A 322 -5.74 4.42 2.55
CA SER A 322 -5.85 3.41 1.50
C SER A 322 -7.01 3.64 0.52
N SER A 323 -7.63 4.85 0.54
CA SER A 323 -8.83 5.22 -0.25
C SER A 323 -10.07 4.39 0.06
N GLY A 324 -10.07 3.61 1.13
CA GLY A 324 -11.18 2.80 1.62
C GLY A 324 -11.48 1.55 0.79
N VAL A 325 -11.29 1.55 -0.51
CA VAL A 325 -11.54 0.40 -1.40
C VAL A 325 -10.23 -0.32 -1.71
N LEU A 326 -10.11 -1.56 -1.31
CA LEU A 326 -8.88 -2.35 -1.47
C LEU A 326 -9.00 -3.36 -2.62
N GLY A 327 -7.89 -3.55 -3.35
CA GLY A 327 -7.77 -4.59 -4.37
C GLY A 327 -8.25 -4.19 -5.77
N LEU A 328 -9.08 -3.15 -5.91
CA LEU A 328 -9.52 -2.63 -7.21
C LEU A 328 -8.64 -1.44 -7.60
N LYS A 329 -7.60 -1.71 -8.35
CA LYS A 329 -6.65 -0.73 -8.88
C LYS A 329 -5.91 -1.32 -10.09
N THR A 330 -5.36 -0.46 -10.92
CA THR A 330 -4.76 -0.80 -12.21
C THR A 330 -3.80 -1.99 -12.12
N ARG A 331 -2.82 -1.94 -11.23
CA ARG A 331 -1.81 -3.01 -11.11
C ARG A 331 -2.34 -4.36 -10.63
N GLN A 332 -3.50 -4.39 -9.96
CA GLN A 332 -4.16 -5.62 -9.53
C GLN A 332 -5.06 -6.23 -10.61
N LEU A 333 -5.66 -5.39 -11.47
CA LEU A 333 -6.59 -5.83 -12.49
C LEU A 333 -5.99 -5.86 -13.90
N ASN A 334 -4.76 -5.42 -14.10
CA ASN A 334 -4.05 -5.58 -15.37
C ASN A 334 -3.62 -7.04 -15.54
N GLY A 335 -4.56 -7.90 -15.87
CA GLY A 335 -4.36 -9.33 -16.05
C GLY A 335 -5.61 -10.00 -16.60
N ASN A 336 -5.43 -11.19 -17.15
CA ASN A 336 -6.54 -11.96 -17.72
C ASN A 336 -7.40 -12.58 -16.61
N TYR A 337 -8.70 -12.59 -16.85
CA TYR A 337 -9.71 -13.26 -16.06
C TYR A 337 -10.62 -14.07 -16.97
N THR A 338 -10.95 -15.29 -16.57
CA THR A 338 -11.94 -16.12 -17.29
C THR A 338 -13.31 -15.84 -16.68
N TYR A 339 -14.15 -15.17 -17.44
CA TYR A 339 -15.51 -14.79 -17.02
C TYR A 339 -16.45 -16.02 -17.01
N PRO A 340 -17.60 -15.96 -16.30
CA PRO A 340 -18.52 -17.09 -16.21
C PRO A 340 -19.04 -17.61 -17.57
N ASN A 341 -19.04 -16.77 -18.60
CA ASN A 341 -19.38 -17.15 -19.98
C ASN A 341 -18.25 -17.88 -20.74
N GLY A 342 -17.13 -18.19 -20.08
CA GLY A 342 -15.95 -18.85 -20.66
C GLY A 342 -14.98 -17.94 -21.41
N VAL A 343 -15.30 -16.66 -21.58
CA VAL A 343 -14.39 -15.70 -22.24
C VAL A 343 -13.24 -15.34 -21.31
N THR A 344 -12.02 -15.44 -21.79
CA THR A 344 -10.82 -14.97 -21.08
C THR A 344 -10.32 -13.68 -21.71
N ALA A 345 -10.28 -12.59 -20.92
CA ALA A 345 -9.84 -11.27 -21.38
C ALA A 345 -9.12 -10.52 -20.28
N ASN A 346 -8.33 -9.50 -20.65
CA ASN A 346 -7.74 -8.57 -19.68
C ASN A 346 -8.87 -7.78 -18.99
N GLN A 347 -8.85 -7.75 -17.67
CA GLN A 347 -9.93 -7.13 -16.88
C GLN A 347 -10.04 -5.62 -17.12
N LEU A 348 -8.92 -4.90 -17.33
CA LEU A 348 -8.97 -3.47 -17.66
C LEU A 348 -9.63 -3.24 -19.02
N HIS A 349 -9.32 -4.08 -20.01
CA HIS A 349 -9.97 -4.04 -21.32
C HIS A 349 -11.48 -4.25 -21.20
N THR A 350 -11.89 -5.28 -20.47
CA THR A 350 -13.32 -5.57 -20.23
C THR A 350 -14.04 -4.40 -19.54
N LEU A 351 -13.45 -3.84 -18.46
CA LEU A 351 -14.03 -2.71 -17.75
C LEU A 351 -14.10 -1.44 -18.60
N GLY A 352 -13.07 -1.19 -19.42
CA GLY A 352 -13.06 -0.10 -20.40
C GLY A 352 -14.15 -0.25 -21.45
N HIS A 353 -14.31 -1.46 -21.99
CA HIS A 353 -15.36 -1.77 -22.97
C HIS A 353 -16.78 -1.62 -22.39
N LEU A 354 -16.95 -1.92 -21.09
CA LEU A 354 -18.20 -1.71 -20.37
C LEU A 354 -18.43 -0.23 -19.99
N GLY A 355 -17.55 0.70 -20.38
CA GLY A 355 -17.66 2.11 -20.04
C GLY A 355 -17.52 2.44 -18.55
N MET A 356 -16.81 1.60 -17.79
CA MET A 356 -16.69 1.76 -16.34
C MET A 356 -15.66 2.82 -15.91
N PHE A 357 -14.81 3.30 -16.80
CA PHE A 357 -13.78 4.28 -16.50
C PHE A 357 -14.10 5.66 -17.09
N ASP A 358 -13.55 6.69 -16.47
CA ASP A 358 -13.54 8.04 -17.01
C ASP A 358 -12.55 8.18 -18.20
N ALA A 359 -12.46 9.38 -18.78
CA ALA A 359 -11.62 9.69 -19.92
C ALA A 359 -10.10 9.56 -19.66
N ALA A 360 -9.66 9.36 -18.40
CA ALA A 360 -8.25 9.12 -18.08
C ALA A 360 -7.79 7.71 -18.48
N PHE A 361 -8.71 6.76 -18.65
CA PHE A 361 -8.39 5.41 -19.12
C PHE A 361 -8.17 5.40 -20.66
N ASP A 362 -7.09 4.79 -21.08
CA ASP A 362 -6.79 4.56 -22.51
C ASP A 362 -6.49 3.07 -22.73
N ASP A 363 -7.44 2.37 -23.35
CA ASP A 363 -7.37 0.94 -23.65
C ASP A 363 -6.11 0.56 -24.44
N ARG A 364 -5.65 1.42 -25.32
CA ARG A 364 -4.43 1.23 -26.13
C ARG A 364 -3.16 1.21 -25.28
N LYS A 365 -3.23 1.66 -24.02
CA LYS A 365 -2.11 1.73 -23.09
C LYS A 365 -2.10 0.62 -22.04
N ILE A 366 -2.99 -0.37 -22.10
CA ILE A 366 -3.09 -1.46 -21.11
C ILE A 366 -1.75 -2.16 -20.90
N PHE A 367 -1.01 -2.41 -21.97
CA PHE A 367 0.31 -3.05 -21.88
C PHE A 367 1.38 -2.17 -21.21
N ARG A 368 1.13 -0.88 -21.07
CA ARG A 368 1.99 0.09 -20.36
C ARG A 368 1.65 0.24 -18.89
N TYR A 369 0.46 -0.21 -18.48
CA TYR A 369 0.04 -0.08 -17.09
C TYR A 369 0.73 -1.11 -16.19
N PRO A 370 1.06 -0.77 -14.92
CA PRO A 370 1.72 -1.67 -14.02
C PRO A 370 0.88 -2.92 -13.74
N ARG A 371 1.58 -4.02 -13.45
CA ARG A 371 0.96 -5.31 -13.14
C ARG A 371 1.64 -5.96 -11.95
N LEU A 372 0.87 -6.33 -10.93
CA LEU A 372 1.34 -7.20 -9.86
C LEU A 372 1.35 -8.66 -10.32
N VAL A 373 2.16 -9.46 -9.63
CA VAL A 373 2.25 -10.90 -9.87
C VAL A 373 1.94 -11.67 -8.60
N ASN A 374 1.39 -12.87 -8.76
CA ASN A 374 1.14 -13.75 -7.62
C ASN A 374 2.48 -14.16 -6.98
N ILE A 375 2.52 -14.27 -5.64
CA ILE A 375 3.71 -14.69 -4.88
C ILE A 375 4.22 -16.06 -5.31
N THR A 376 3.34 -16.94 -5.80
CA THR A 376 3.67 -18.30 -6.26
C THR A 376 4.12 -18.36 -7.72
N ASN A 377 4.07 -17.26 -8.49
CA ASN A 377 4.48 -17.25 -9.88
C ASN A 377 6.01 -17.38 -10.02
N ALA A 378 6.50 -18.61 -10.16
CA ALA A 378 7.94 -18.89 -10.22
C ALA A 378 8.66 -18.31 -11.46
N SER A 379 7.93 -17.96 -12.53
CA SER A 379 8.51 -17.35 -13.73
C SER A 379 8.82 -15.85 -13.54
N ALA A 380 8.25 -15.21 -12.52
CA ALA A 380 8.53 -13.81 -12.22
C ALA A 380 9.74 -13.67 -11.28
N ALA A 381 10.46 -12.54 -11.42
CA ALA A 381 11.60 -12.21 -10.57
C ALA A 381 11.20 -12.22 -9.08
N LEU A 382 12.08 -12.73 -8.22
CA LEU A 382 11.82 -12.93 -6.79
C LEU A 382 11.41 -11.62 -6.08
N GLN A 383 12.13 -10.53 -6.34
CA GLN A 383 11.81 -9.20 -5.80
C GLN A 383 10.42 -8.71 -6.25
N LEU A 384 10.07 -8.91 -7.51
CA LEU A 384 8.75 -8.52 -8.05
C LEU A 384 7.62 -9.27 -7.34
N ARG A 385 7.79 -10.56 -7.09
CA ARG A 385 6.84 -11.41 -6.35
C ARG A 385 6.63 -10.91 -4.92
N VAL A 386 7.74 -10.64 -4.20
CA VAL A 386 7.67 -10.14 -2.81
C VAL A 386 7.05 -8.75 -2.76
N ARG A 387 7.47 -7.81 -3.60
CA ARG A 387 6.90 -6.45 -3.64
C ARG A 387 5.41 -6.47 -4.01
N SER A 388 4.98 -7.35 -4.93
CA SER A 388 3.57 -7.54 -5.24
C SER A 388 2.77 -8.06 -4.05
N TYR A 389 3.33 -8.99 -3.29
CA TYR A 389 2.71 -9.51 -2.07
C TYR A 389 2.61 -8.43 -0.98
N LEU A 390 3.67 -7.65 -0.77
CA LEU A 390 3.68 -6.55 0.20
C LEU A 390 2.66 -5.46 -0.18
N ASP A 391 2.53 -5.12 -1.46
CA ASP A 391 1.49 -4.19 -1.93
C ASP A 391 0.09 -4.72 -1.61
N ALA A 392 -0.16 -6.00 -1.85
CA ALA A 392 -1.48 -6.60 -1.67
C ALA A 392 -1.86 -6.84 -0.20
N ASN A 393 -0.88 -7.13 0.67
CA ASN A 393 -1.11 -7.59 2.03
C ASN A 393 -0.70 -6.59 3.14
N CYS A 394 0.09 -5.58 2.82
CA CYS A 394 0.68 -4.67 3.79
C CYS A 394 0.44 -3.19 3.47
N SER A 395 0.34 -2.81 2.19
CA SER A 395 0.32 -1.41 1.77
C SER A 395 -0.91 -0.62 2.21
N MET A 396 -1.99 -1.29 2.64
CA MET A 396 -3.17 -0.61 3.19
C MET A 396 -2.84 0.13 4.50
N CYS A 397 -1.89 -0.40 5.29
CA CYS A 397 -1.43 0.18 6.55
C CYS A 397 -0.02 0.77 6.44
N HIS A 398 0.91 0.08 5.76
CA HIS A 398 2.31 0.49 5.61
C HIS A 398 2.47 1.42 4.40
N ARG A 399 2.16 2.68 4.60
CA ARG A 399 2.24 3.79 3.65
C ARG A 399 2.25 5.13 4.38
N PRO A 400 2.66 6.25 3.76
CA PRO A 400 2.49 7.58 4.34
C PRO A 400 1.03 7.82 4.76
N GLY A 401 0.83 8.28 5.99
CA GLY A 401 -0.49 8.51 6.59
C GLY A 401 -1.24 7.25 7.01
N GLY A 402 -0.65 6.06 6.87
CA GLY A 402 -1.22 4.80 7.36
C GLY A 402 -0.74 4.46 8.79
N ALA A 403 -1.41 3.54 9.45
CA ALA A 403 -1.11 3.12 10.83
C ALA A 403 0.29 2.49 11.00
N GLY A 404 0.90 1.98 9.94
CA GLY A 404 2.23 1.35 9.94
C GLY A 404 3.26 2.12 9.12
N ALA A 405 3.32 3.44 9.21
CA ALA A 405 4.13 4.33 8.35
C ALA A 405 5.67 4.21 8.53
N PHE A 406 6.18 3.21 9.27
CA PHE A 406 7.63 3.00 9.47
C PHE A 406 8.34 2.60 8.17
N PHE A 407 7.65 1.96 7.24
CA PHE A 407 8.10 1.67 5.89
C PHE A 407 6.93 1.77 4.91
N ASP A 408 7.23 1.95 3.63
CA ASP A 408 6.24 2.02 2.57
C ASP A 408 6.20 0.69 1.80
N ALA A 409 5.07 -0.01 1.87
CA ALA A 409 4.89 -1.30 1.20
C ALA A 409 4.31 -1.18 -0.22
N ARG A 410 4.00 0.05 -0.68
CA ARG A 410 3.40 0.27 -2.01
C ARG A 410 4.36 -0.13 -3.12
N PHE A 411 3.82 -0.74 -4.14
CA PHE A 411 4.58 -1.22 -5.29
C PHE A 411 5.25 -0.09 -6.08
N GLU A 412 4.58 1.04 -6.23
CA GLU A 412 5.07 2.22 -6.95
C GLU A 412 6.23 2.94 -6.24
N THR A 413 6.38 2.78 -4.93
CA THR A 413 7.50 3.39 -4.20
C THR A 413 8.79 2.63 -4.53
N PRO A 414 9.85 3.28 -5.04
CA PRO A 414 11.14 2.65 -5.27
C PRO A 414 11.68 1.97 -4.01
N LEU A 415 12.31 0.79 -4.15
CA LEU A 415 12.77 -0.01 -3.02
C LEU A 415 13.69 0.77 -2.07
N ALA A 416 14.57 1.61 -2.62
CA ALA A 416 15.47 2.45 -1.83
C ALA A 416 14.74 3.51 -0.98
N LYS A 417 13.52 3.91 -1.39
CA LYS A 417 12.68 4.90 -0.68
C LYS A 417 11.65 4.28 0.25
N GLN A 418 11.49 2.95 0.23
CA GLN A 418 10.50 2.24 1.03
C GLN A 418 10.84 2.17 2.52
N ASN A 419 12.07 2.48 2.94
CA ASN A 419 12.59 2.23 4.29
C ASN A 419 12.40 0.75 4.73
N LEU A 420 12.36 -0.15 3.75
CA LEU A 420 12.13 -1.58 3.97
C LEU A 420 13.44 -2.30 4.31
N ILE A 421 14.49 -2.07 3.50
CA ILE A 421 15.82 -2.66 3.70
C ILE A 421 16.60 -1.82 4.72
N ASN A 422 17.08 -2.45 5.79
CA ASN A 422 17.74 -1.82 6.93
C ASN A 422 16.91 -0.71 7.63
N GLY A 423 15.60 -0.63 7.35
CA GLY A 423 14.69 0.32 7.96
C GLY A 423 14.61 0.14 9.47
N ALA A 424 14.52 1.26 10.19
CA ALA A 424 14.34 1.25 11.64
C ALA A 424 12.98 0.64 12.02
N VAL A 425 12.92 -0.02 13.16
CA VAL A 425 11.69 -0.59 13.74
C VAL A 425 11.35 0.13 15.04
N ALA A 426 10.06 0.32 15.31
CA ALA A 426 9.61 0.90 16.58
C ALA A 426 9.86 -0.05 17.76
N ASN A 427 9.70 -1.37 17.53
CA ASN A 427 9.91 -2.40 18.55
C ASN A 427 10.77 -3.52 17.96
N GLN A 428 11.92 -3.76 18.57
CA GLN A 428 12.87 -4.81 18.18
C GLN A 428 12.47 -6.22 18.67
N LEU A 429 11.40 -6.34 19.45
CA LEU A 429 10.89 -7.61 20.00
C LEU A 429 11.97 -8.44 20.72
N GLY A 430 12.92 -7.77 21.41
CA GLY A 430 14.04 -8.41 22.09
C GLY A 430 15.16 -8.91 21.16
N ILE A 431 15.08 -8.65 19.85
CA ILE A 431 16.07 -9.10 18.86
C ILE A 431 17.11 -8.00 18.64
N ALA A 432 18.30 -8.17 19.19
CA ALA A 432 19.37 -7.19 19.08
C ALA A 432 19.77 -6.94 17.62
N GLY A 433 19.79 -5.65 17.23
CA GLY A 433 20.12 -5.22 15.86
C GLY A 433 19.04 -5.49 14.82
N ALA A 434 17.80 -5.77 15.27
CA ALA A 434 16.68 -5.98 14.36
C ALA A 434 16.36 -4.73 13.55
N LYS A 435 15.96 -4.95 12.31
CA LYS A 435 15.46 -3.95 11.35
C LYS A 435 14.17 -4.46 10.71
N VAL A 436 13.51 -3.63 9.89
CA VAL A 436 12.37 -4.10 9.11
C VAL A 436 12.79 -5.32 8.30
N ILE A 437 13.86 -5.21 7.51
CA ILE A 437 14.57 -6.33 6.88
C ILE A 437 16.07 -6.12 7.07
N VAL A 438 16.76 -7.14 7.57
CA VAL A 438 18.22 -7.22 7.59
C VAL A 438 18.65 -8.09 6.41
N PRO A 439 19.36 -7.56 5.41
CA PRO A 439 19.85 -8.33 4.29
C PRO A 439 20.62 -9.59 4.72
N GLY A 440 20.28 -10.73 4.13
CA GLY A 440 20.90 -12.01 4.42
C GLY A 440 20.46 -12.69 5.74
N ASP A 441 19.73 -11.99 6.61
CA ASP A 441 19.42 -12.48 7.97
C ASP A 441 17.90 -12.39 8.29
N THR A 442 17.21 -13.51 8.12
CA THR A 442 15.79 -13.64 8.46
C THR A 442 15.53 -13.52 9.96
N ASN A 443 16.50 -13.89 10.82
CA ASN A 443 16.33 -13.89 12.27
C ASN A 443 16.32 -12.48 12.87
N LYS A 444 16.95 -11.51 12.18
CA LYS A 444 16.96 -10.10 12.56
C LYS A 444 15.96 -9.26 11.77
N SER A 445 15.20 -9.88 10.86
CA SER A 445 14.20 -9.21 10.02
C SER A 445 12.82 -9.24 10.66
N ILE A 446 12.36 -8.13 11.25
CA ILE A 446 11.09 -8.04 11.96
C ILE A 446 9.90 -8.33 11.04
N LEU A 447 9.96 -7.92 9.77
CA LEU A 447 8.94 -8.27 8.79
C LEU A 447 8.79 -9.80 8.70
N PHE A 448 9.89 -10.54 8.54
CA PHE A 448 9.87 -12.00 8.45
C PHE A 448 9.37 -12.63 9.76
N TYR A 449 9.85 -12.14 10.90
CA TYR A 449 9.40 -12.58 12.21
C TYR A 449 7.87 -12.47 12.35
N ARG A 450 7.27 -11.36 11.94
CA ARG A 450 5.84 -11.11 12.09
C ARG A 450 4.97 -11.85 11.07
N VAL A 451 5.43 -12.04 9.83
CA VAL A 451 4.64 -12.75 8.80
C VAL A 451 4.70 -14.27 8.99
N SER A 452 5.72 -14.81 9.65
CA SER A 452 5.92 -16.26 9.85
C SER A 452 5.21 -16.84 11.07
N ARG A 453 4.36 -16.07 11.77
CA ARG A 453 3.68 -16.54 12.99
C ARG A 453 2.23 -16.08 13.07
N VAL A 454 1.49 -16.71 13.95
CA VAL A 454 0.15 -16.31 14.41
C VAL A 454 0.17 -15.99 15.90
N GLY A 455 -0.79 -15.20 16.37
CA GLY A 455 -0.88 -14.75 17.75
C GLY A 455 -0.12 -13.44 17.99
N GLU A 456 0.49 -13.30 19.16
CA GLU A 456 1.19 -12.09 19.56
C GLU A 456 2.23 -11.65 18.53
N ASN A 457 2.24 -10.35 18.20
CA ASN A 457 3.16 -9.73 17.23
C ASN A 457 3.01 -10.24 15.78
N GLN A 458 1.90 -10.90 15.41
CA GLN A 458 1.64 -11.26 14.02
C GLN A 458 1.39 -10.03 13.14
N MET A 459 1.65 -10.17 11.82
CA MET A 459 1.19 -9.27 10.77
C MET A 459 0.63 -10.09 9.60
N PRO A 460 -0.51 -9.68 9.01
CA PRO A 460 -1.45 -8.64 9.45
C PRO A 460 -2.02 -8.91 10.85
N PRO A 461 -2.47 -7.86 11.59
CA PRO A 461 -2.99 -8.02 12.95
C PRO A 461 -4.39 -8.66 13.00
N LEU A 462 -5.16 -8.57 11.91
CA LEU A 462 -6.50 -9.13 11.78
C LEU A 462 -6.60 -10.05 10.56
N GLY A 463 -7.52 -11.03 10.63
CA GLY A 463 -7.85 -11.92 9.50
C GLY A 463 -6.72 -12.87 9.13
N LYS A 464 -5.84 -13.20 10.08
CA LYS A 464 -4.77 -14.17 9.93
C LYS A 464 -4.73 -15.08 11.15
N ASN A 465 -5.24 -16.29 10.98
CA ASN A 465 -5.17 -17.37 11.96
C ASN A 465 -4.26 -18.51 11.48
N VAL A 466 -3.83 -18.46 10.22
CA VAL A 466 -2.91 -19.43 9.60
C VAL A 466 -1.81 -18.68 8.86
N VAL A 467 -0.59 -19.19 8.98
CA VAL A 467 0.57 -18.65 8.24
C VAL A 467 0.42 -18.93 6.75
N ASP A 468 0.78 -17.96 5.90
CA ASP A 468 0.97 -18.18 4.46
C ASP A 468 2.36 -18.76 4.22
N ASP A 469 2.52 -20.08 4.38
CA ASP A 469 3.81 -20.75 4.27
C ASP A 469 4.49 -20.53 2.91
N LYS A 470 3.68 -20.42 1.82
CA LYS A 470 4.21 -20.14 0.48
C LYS A 470 4.82 -18.75 0.39
N ALA A 471 4.13 -17.76 0.95
CA ALA A 471 4.65 -16.40 0.99
C ALA A 471 5.87 -16.28 1.92
N VAL A 472 5.82 -16.90 3.10
CA VAL A 472 6.94 -16.92 4.06
C VAL A 472 8.18 -17.54 3.42
N ALA A 473 8.06 -18.67 2.72
CA ALA A 473 9.19 -19.30 2.02
C ALA A 473 9.80 -18.38 0.96
N VAL A 474 8.95 -17.70 0.16
CA VAL A 474 9.42 -16.78 -0.89
C VAL A 474 10.07 -15.52 -0.29
N ILE A 475 9.47 -14.93 0.75
CA ILE A 475 10.01 -13.76 1.46
C ILE A 475 11.36 -14.14 2.12
N GLY A 476 11.42 -15.27 2.81
CA GLY A 476 12.66 -15.76 3.43
C GLY A 476 13.76 -15.96 2.40
N LYS A 477 13.45 -16.61 1.27
CA LYS A 477 14.39 -16.76 0.16
C LYS A 477 14.86 -15.40 -0.37
N TRP A 478 13.96 -14.42 -0.52
CA TRP A 478 14.35 -13.09 -0.97
C TRP A 478 15.29 -12.43 0.03
N ILE A 479 14.96 -12.43 1.33
CA ILE A 479 15.82 -11.84 2.38
C ILE A 479 17.20 -12.46 2.38
N THR A 480 17.31 -13.79 2.25
CA THR A 480 18.61 -14.50 2.24
C THR A 480 19.43 -14.21 0.98
N THR A 481 18.79 -13.80 -0.12
CA THR A 481 19.50 -13.39 -1.34
C THR A 481 19.92 -11.91 -1.31
N LEU A 482 19.40 -11.11 -0.38
CA LEU A 482 19.88 -9.75 -0.16
C LEU A 482 21.26 -9.81 0.52
N HIS A 483 22.21 -9.03 0.06
CA HIS A 483 23.51 -8.92 0.71
C HIS A 483 23.48 -7.88 1.83
N ALA A 484 24.37 -8.02 2.83
CA ALA A 484 24.43 -7.19 4.04
C ALA A 484 24.64 -5.69 3.77
N ASN A 485 25.24 -5.36 2.67
CA ASN A 485 25.14 -4.00 2.11
C ASN A 485 23.82 -3.94 1.36
N ALA A 486 22.94 -2.99 1.70
CA ALA A 486 21.76 -2.69 0.87
C ALA A 486 22.13 -2.83 -0.60
N PRO A 487 21.24 -3.22 -1.53
CA PRO A 487 21.55 -3.27 -2.95
C PRO A 487 21.97 -1.88 -3.40
N THR A 488 23.14 -1.46 -2.96
CA THR A 488 23.81 -0.23 -3.37
C THR A 488 24.62 -0.60 -4.58
N LEU A 489 24.68 0.31 -5.50
CA LEU A 489 25.57 0.19 -6.64
C LEU A 489 27.01 -0.06 -6.18
N PRO A 490 27.85 -0.75 -6.96
CA PRO A 490 29.26 -0.98 -6.58
C PRO A 490 29.98 0.35 -6.34
N LYS A 491 31.06 0.31 -5.55
CA LYS A 491 31.86 1.48 -5.24
C LYS A 491 32.24 2.26 -6.52
N GLY A 492 31.96 3.55 -6.52
CA GLY A 492 32.23 4.46 -7.63
C GLY A 492 31.11 4.54 -8.67
N TRP A 493 30.02 3.79 -8.48
CA TRP A 493 28.78 3.96 -9.21
C TRP A 493 27.80 4.87 -8.44
N SER A 494 27.01 5.61 -9.17
CA SER A 494 25.85 6.36 -8.70
C SER A 494 24.72 6.20 -9.70
N ASP A 495 23.51 6.54 -9.29
CA ASP A 495 22.34 6.58 -10.16
C ASP A 495 21.56 7.88 -10.01
N ALA A 496 20.91 8.29 -11.06
CA ALA A 496 20.07 9.48 -11.09
C ALA A 496 18.99 9.37 -12.16
N ASP A 497 17.86 10.02 -11.88
CA ASP A 497 16.88 10.33 -12.92
C ASP A 497 17.40 11.52 -13.76
N ILE A 498 17.39 11.35 -15.05
CA ILE A 498 17.76 12.38 -16.02
C ILE A 498 16.50 12.99 -16.61
N GLY A 499 16.39 14.31 -16.54
CA GLY A 499 15.24 15.04 -17.06
C GLY A 499 13.96 14.86 -16.24
N ASN A 500 12.82 15.12 -16.87
CA ASN A 500 11.52 15.13 -16.18
C ASN A 500 10.87 13.74 -16.24
N VAL A 501 11.28 12.84 -15.35
CA VAL A 501 10.66 11.53 -15.20
C VAL A 501 9.39 11.63 -14.34
N GLY A 502 8.33 10.93 -14.71
CA GLY A 502 7.05 10.97 -13.99
C GLY A 502 7.03 10.12 -12.72
N VAL A 503 7.82 9.04 -12.70
CA VAL A 503 8.04 8.17 -11.53
C VAL A 503 9.54 8.00 -11.34
N SER A 504 10.04 8.29 -10.16
CA SER A 504 11.48 8.15 -9.87
C SER A 504 11.97 6.74 -10.10
N GLY A 505 13.09 6.63 -10.80
CA GLY A 505 13.81 5.38 -11.00
C GLY A 505 14.62 4.96 -9.78
N ASP A 506 15.29 3.81 -9.90
CA ASP A 506 16.17 3.23 -8.90
C ASP A 506 17.15 2.26 -9.58
N ALA A 507 18.35 2.13 -9.06
CA ALA A 507 19.30 1.14 -9.51
C ALA A 507 19.91 0.39 -8.35
N SER A 508 19.97 -0.94 -8.47
CA SER A 508 20.53 -1.80 -7.44
C SER A 508 21.44 -2.86 -8.04
N PHE A 509 22.46 -3.29 -7.29
CA PHE A 509 23.39 -4.33 -7.70
C PHE A 509 23.27 -5.52 -6.77
N LEU A 510 22.99 -6.69 -7.33
CA LEU A 510 22.80 -7.92 -6.57
C LEU A 510 23.28 -9.13 -7.38
N ASN A 511 24.06 -10.02 -6.74
CA ASN A 511 24.54 -11.28 -7.37
C ASN A 511 25.21 -11.10 -8.75
N GLY A 512 25.97 -10.00 -8.93
CA GLY A 512 26.63 -9.71 -10.21
C GLY A 512 25.72 -9.04 -11.25
N GLY A 513 24.46 -8.79 -10.91
CA GLY A 513 23.49 -8.14 -11.79
C GLY A 513 23.09 -6.74 -11.32
N TYR A 514 22.89 -5.84 -12.26
CA TYR A 514 22.31 -4.51 -12.06
C TYR A 514 20.83 -4.58 -12.41
N ASN A 515 19.99 -4.29 -11.45
CA ASN A 515 18.55 -4.16 -11.68
C ASN A 515 18.18 -2.68 -11.69
N LEU A 516 17.71 -2.18 -12.83
CA LEU A 516 17.26 -0.82 -13.00
C LEU A 516 15.74 -0.78 -13.07
N LEU A 517 15.17 0.22 -12.40
CA LEU A 517 13.79 0.63 -12.52
C LEU A 517 13.74 2.03 -13.09
N ALA A 518 13.01 2.27 -14.16
CA ALA A 518 12.92 3.58 -14.78
C ALA A 518 11.54 3.87 -15.34
N SER A 519 11.08 5.10 -15.16
CA SER A 519 10.09 5.70 -16.04
C SER A 519 10.80 6.55 -17.10
N GLY A 520 10.14 7.54 -17.64
CA GLY A 520 10.72 8.46 -18.59
C GLY A 520 10.08 8.37 -19.97
N SER A 521 9.96 9.53 -20.62
CA SER A 521 9.31 9.63 -21.91
C SER A 521 10.17 9.07 -23.04
N ASP A 522 11.48 9.34 -23.04
CA ASP A 522 12.44 8.79 -24.01
C ASP A 522 13.89 9.23 -23.72
N ILE A 523 14.84 8.58 -24.41
CA ILE A 523 16.20 9.04 -24.73
C ILE A 523 16.15 9.51 -26.16
N TRP A 524 15.71 10.76 -26.42
CA TRP A 524 15.43 11.25 -27.77
C TRP A 524 15.27 12.78 -27.82
N GLU A 525 15.01 13.32 -29.03
CA GLU A 525 14.79 14.75 -29.29
C GLU A 525 15.87 15.65 -28.68
N ASN A 526 15.47 16.79 -28.12
CA ASN A 526 16.37 17.79 -27.55
C ASN A 526 16.62 17.60 -26.03
N ALA A 527 15.81 16.78 -25.37
CA ALA A 527 15.87 16.51 -23.93
C ALA A 527 15.44 15.08 -23.60
N ASP A 528 16.22 14.41 -22.76
CA ASP A 528 16.00 13.03 -22.35
C ASP A 528 15.16 12.96 -21.07
N ALA A 529 14.41 11.86 -20.90
CA ALA A 529 13.79 11.49 -19.62
C ALA A 529 13.96 9.98 -19.41
N PHE A 530 14.85 9.59 -18.48
CA PHE A 530 15.24 8.19 -18.24
C PHE A 530 15.98 8.04 -16.89
N HIS A 531 16.31 6.80 -16.51
CA HIS A 531 17.15 6.52 -15.34
C HIS A 531 18.52 6.05 -15.77
N PHE A 532 19.58 6.55 -15.09
CA PHE A 532 20.98 6.30 -15.45
C PHE A 532 21.79 5.85 -14.24
N ALA A 533 22.29 4.62 -14.29
CA ALA A 533 23.28 4.13 -13.33
C ALA A 533 24.68 4.21 -13.97
N SER A 534 25.59 4.98 -13.37
CA SER A 534 26.83 5.34 -14.03
C SER A 534 28.03 5.51 -13.08
N ARG A 535 29.19 5.61 -13.67
CA ARG A 535 30.44 6.05 -13.03
C ARG A 535 31.23 6.95 -13.98
N THR A 536 32.23 7.64 -13.46
CA THR A 536 33.08 8.51 -14.26
C THR A 536 34.06 7.67 -15.11
N LEU A 537 34.22 8.07 -16.39
CA LEU A 537 35.29 7.66 -17.30
C LEU A 537 36.12 8.88 -17.67
N ALA A 538 37.43 8.79 -17.57
CA ALA A 538 38.36 9.83 -18.03
C ALA A 538 39.11 9.34 -19.28
N GLY A 539 38.89 10.00 -20.41
CA GLY A 539 39.55 9.65 -21.70
C GLY A 539 38.81 8.56 -22.47
N ASP A 540 39.58 7.71 -23.12
CA ASP A 540 39.08 6.60 -23.92
C ASP A 540 38.72 5.40 -23.05
N GLY A 541 37.87 4.53 -23.56
CA GLY A 541 37.43 3.36 -22.82
C GLY A 541 36.23 2.70 -23.47
N SER A 542 35.73 1.66 -22.78
CA SER A 542 34.60 0.88 -23.27
C SER A 542 33.70 0.40 -22.13
N ILE A 543 32.45 0.15 -22.48
CA ILE A 543 31.51 -0.58 -21.62
C ILE A 543 30.95 -1.78 -22.37
N VAL A 544 30.94 -2.92 -21.67
CA VAL A 544 30.26 -4.16 -22.10
C VAL A 544 29.21 -4.48 -21.07
N ALA A 545 28.01 -4.84 -21.49
CA ALA A 545 26.94 -5.31 -20.64
C ALA A 545 26.08 -6.33 -21.35
N ARG A 546 25.52 -7.32 -20.63
CA ARG A 546 24.45 -8.17 -21.16
C ARG A 546 23.11 -7.68 -20.62
N VAL A 547 22.19 -7.33 -21.51
CA VAL A 547 20.79 -7.08 -21.19
C VAL A 547 20.10 -8.44 -21.06
N VAL A 548 19.73 -8.82 -19.85
CA VAL A 548 19.13 -10.14 -19.58
C VAL A 548 17.63 -10.12 -19.83
N SER A 549 16.97 -9.06 -19.37
CA SER A 549 15.52 -8.88 -19.53
C SER A 549 15.17 -7.41 -19.56
N VAL A 550 14.15 -7.06 -20.33
CA VAL A 550 13.51 -5.74 -20.36
C VAL A 550 12.02 -5.98 -20.22
N GLN A 551 11.38 -5.30 -19.26
CA GLN A 551 9.94 -5.32 -19.18
C GLN A 551 9.37 -4.57 -20.39
N TYR A 552 8.40 -5.19 -21.10
CA TYR A 552 7.74 -4.54 -22.21
C TYR A 552 6.74 -3.49 -21.68
N THR A 553 7.14 -2.24 -21.64
CA THR A 553 6.30 -1.09 -21.27
C THR A 553 5.86 -0.28 -22.48
N ASP A 554 6.63 -0.33 -23.55
CA ASP A 554 6.40 0.34 -24.82
C ASP A 554 7.25 -0.32 -25.91
N PRO A 555 6.83 -0.34 -27.19
CA PRO A 555 7.68 -0.73 -28.32
C PRO A 555 9.04 -0.02 -28.35
N TRP A 556 9.09 1.24 -27.94
CA TRP A 556 10.28 2.07 -27.90
C TRP A 556 10.89 2.21 -26.48
N ALA A 557 10.47 1.40 -25.51
CA ALA A 557 11.23 1.26 -24.27
C ALA A 557 12.66 0.84 -24.61
N LYS A 558 13.67 1.47 -24.01
CA LYS A 558 15.08 1.27 -24.34
C LYS A 558 15.88 0.93 -23.11
N ALA A 559 16.72 -0.11 -23.23
CA ALA A 559 17.68 -0.49 -22.22
C ALA A 559 19.06 -0.67 -22.87
N GLY A 560 20.11 -0.07 -22.30
CA GLY A 560 21.41 -0.16 -22.96
C GLY A 560 22.56 0.50 -22.20
N VAL A 561 23.64 0.71 -22.91
CA VAL A 561 24.88 1.32 -22.43
C VAL A 561 25.05 2.73 -23.02
N MET A 562 25.54 3.67 -22.20
CA MET A 562 25.62 5.08 -22.57
C MET A 562 26.92 5.72 -22.09
N LEU A 563 27.45 6.64 -22.91
CA LEU A 563 28.44 7.64 -22.53
C LEU A 563 27.81 9.02 -22.70
N ARG A 564 27.82 9.86 -21.65
CA ARG A 564 27.25 11.23 -21.70
C ARG A 564 28.07 12.22 -20.89
N GLU A 565 27.98 13.52 -21.25
CA GLU A 565 28.81 14.55 -20.65
C GLU A 565 28.46 14.89 -19.20
N ASN A 566 27.16 14.88 -18.86
CA ASN A 566 26.65 15.20 -17.52
C ASN A 566 25.19 14.77 -17.39
N ASP A 567 24.56 15.07 -16.23
CA ASP A 567 23.22 14.65 -15.91
C ASP A 567 22.10 15.61 -16.38
N SER A 568 22.44 16.66 -17.18
CA SER A 568 21.39 17.52 -17.74
C SER A 568 20.62 16.80 -18.85
N ALA A 569 19.32 17.06 -18.95
CA ALA A 569 18.44 16.40 -19.92
C ALA A 569 18.90 16.58 -21.39
N GLY A 570 19.44 17.75 -21.71
CA GLY A 570 19.94 18.07 -23.05
C GLY A 570 21.42 17.75 -23.30
N ALA A 571 22.09 17.03 -22.39
CA ALA A 571 23.52 16.73 -22.52
C ALA A 571 23.84 15.95 -23.82
N LYS A 572 25.04 16.17 -24.36
CA LYS A 572 25.57 15.35 -25.45
C LYS A 572 25.82 13.92 -24.98
N TYR A 573 25.51 12.95 -25.83
CA TYR A 573 25.65 11.53 -25.51
C TYR A 573 25.88 10.64 -26.72
N VAL A 574 26.31 9.39 -26.47
CA VAL A 574 26.20 8.25 -27.36
C VAL A 574 25.60 7.09 -26.59
N PHE A 575 24.56 6.49 -27.10
CA PHE A 575 23.80 5.39 -26.51
C PHE A 575 23.68 4.22 -27.48
N LEU A 576 23.98 3.02 -27.01
CA LEU A 576 23.69 1.76 -27.70
C LEU A 576 22.71 0.96 -26.84
N GLY A 577 21.55 0.62 -27.39
CA GLY A 577 20.52 -0.07 -26.61
C GLY A 577 19.69 -1.04 -27.42
N VAL A 578 18.95 -1.89 -26.70
CA VAL A 578 17.86 -2.72 -27.23
C VAL A 578 16.53 -2.01 -27.03
N THR A 579 15.60 -2.22 -27.96
CA THR A 579 14.24 -1.68 -27.90
C THR A 579 13.24 -2.75 -27.49
N GLY A 580 12.06 -2.34 -27.04
CA GLY A 580 10.94 -3.23 -26.72
C GLY A 580 10.47 -4.09 -27.92
N GLN A 581 10.78 -3.67 -29.16
CA GLN A 581 10.47 -4.42 -30.38
C GLN A 581 11.51 -5.50 -30.72
N GLY A 582 12.60 -5.61 -29.97
CA GLY A 582 13.65 -6.62 -30.21
C GLY A 582 14.74 -6.18 -31.23
N GLY A 583 14.80 -4.91 -31.59
CA GLY A 583 15.89 -4.30 -32.37
C GLY A 583 16.97 -3.70 -31.48
N SER A 584 18.16 -3.43 -32.06
CA SER A 584 19.18 -2.57 -31.45
C SER A 584 19.22 -1.21 -32.11
N VAL A 585 19.62 -0.17 -31.38
CA VAL A 585 19.76 1.20 -31.90
C VAL A 585 21.05 1.83 -31.39
N LEU A 586 21.74 2.56 -32.26
CA LEU A 586 22.84 3.45 -31.90
C LEU A 586 22.35 4.90 -32.03
N GLN A 587 22.24 5.60 -30.87
CA GLN A 587 21.72 6.96 -30.82
C GLN A 587 22.78 7.94 -30.32
N SER A 588 22.71 9.19 -30.76
CA SER A 588 23.63 10.24 -30.30
C SER A 588 22.98 11.62 -30.32
N ARG A 589 23.43 12.50 -29.43
CA ARG A 589 23.20 13.96 -29.46
C ARG A 589 24.54 14.65 -29.54
N ALA A 590 24.78 15.37 -30.64
CA ALA A 590 26.08 15.99 -30.93
C ALA A 590 26.26 17.40 -30.36
N THR A 591 25.14 18.09 -30.06
CA THR A 591 25.13 19.44 -29.46
C THR A 591 24.21 19.45 -28.24
N THR A 592 24.60 20.18 -27.19
CA THR A 592 23.74 20.37 -26.01
C THR A 592 22.42 21.00 -26.44
N ASP A 593 21.31 20.46 -25.93
CA ASP A 593 19.93 20.83 -26.25
C ASP A 593 19.58 20.68 -27.75
N GLY A 594 20.43 19.99 -28.50
CA GLY A 594 20.21 19.70 -29.91
C GLY A 594 19.41 18.41 -30.13
N ALA A 595 18.94 18.22 -31.38
CA ALA A 595 18.22 17.01 -31.77
C ALA A 595 19.12 15.78 -31.71
N SER A 596 18.54 14.66 -31.33
CA SER A 596 19.18 13.34 -31.37
C SER A 596 19.11 12.73 -32.76
N ALA A 597 20.10 11.91 -33.09
CA ALA A 597 20.15 11.08 -34.27
C ALA A 597 20.15 9.59 -33.90
N SER A 598 19.58 8.73 -34.73
CA SER A 598 19.52 7.28 -34.52
C SER A 598 19.89 6.53 -35.81
N ALA A 599 20.56 5.41 -35.62
CA ALA A 599 20.73 4.39 -36.62
C ALA A 599 20.25 3.05 -36.08
N ASP A 600 19.46 2.32 -36.86
CA ASP A 600 19.03 0.98 -36.53
C ASP A 600 20.22 0.02 -36.67
N GLY A 601 20.39 -0.83 -35.68
CA GLY A 601 21.35 -1.89 -35.62
C GLY A 601 20.74 -3.26 -35.90
N PRO A 602 21.54 -4.34 -35.76
CA PRO A 602 21.07 -5.71 -35.92
C PRO A 602 19.95 -6.09 -34.94
N GLU A 603 19.21 -7.17 -35.27
CA GLU A 603 18.27 -7.79 -34.35
C GLU A 603 18.94 -8.16 -33.01
N ALA A 604 18.25 -7.92 -31.90
CA ALA A 604 18.79 -8.11 -30.57
C ALA A 604 17.77 -8.83 -29.65
N LYS A 605 17.62 -10.15 -29.87
CA LYS A 605 16.76 -10.99 -29.01
C LYS A 605 17.40 -11.19 -27.64
N LEU A 606 16.65 -10.88 -26.57
CA LEU A 606 17.13 -11.03 -25.20
C LEU A 606 17.28 -12.51 -24.77
N PRO A 607 18.28 -12.85 -23.96
CA PRO A 607 19.34 -11.97 -23.45
C PRO A 607 20.35 -11.58 -24.55
N HIS A 608 20.84 -10.34 -24.56
CA HIS A 608 21.72 -9.82 -25.60
C HIS A 608 22.85 -8.96 -25.03
N TRP A 609 24.04 -9.07 -25.62
CA TRP A 609 25.23 -8.34 -25.22
C TRP A 609 25.40 -7.06 -26.03
N LEU A 610 25.80 -5.99 -25.37
CA LEU A 610 26.09 -4.68 -25.93
C LEU A 610 27.51 -4.29 -25.57
N LYS A 611 28.22 -3.68 -26.51
CA LYS A 611 29.57 -3.11 -26.32
C LYS A 611 29.65 -1.76 -26.99
N LEU A 612 29.99 -0.72 -26.25
CA LEU A 612 30.22 0.64 -26.77
C LEU A 612 31.64 1.07 -26.45
N ILE A 613 32.40 1.47 -27.44
CA ILE A 613 33.81 1.84 -27.35
C ILE A 613 33.96 3.30 -27.73
N ARG A 614 34.72 4.06 -26.97
CA ARG A 614 35.23 5.39 -27.30
C ARG A 614 36.70 5.32 -27.67
N ASN A 615 37.06 5.88 -28.83
CA ASN A 615 38.44 6.14 -29.27
C ASN A 615 38.51 7.58 -29.78
N GLY A 616 38.95 8.50 -28.94
CA GLY A 616 38.90 9.94 -29.19
C GLY A 616 37.44 10.43 -29.37
N ASN A 617 37.17 10.91 -30.59
CA ASN A 617 35.82 11.35 -31.00
C ASN A 617 35.01 10.27 -31.73
N LEU A 618 35.59 9.11 -31.99
CA LEU A 618 34.90 7.99 -32.64
C LEU A 618 34.29 7.07 -31.56
N PHE A 619 33.00 6.80 -31.69
CA PHE A 619 32.27 5.87 -30.87
C PHE A 619 31.78 4.71 -31.74
N SER A 620 32.10 3.47 -31.34
CA SER A 620 31.74 2.27 -32.09
C SER A 620 30.90 1.33 -31.23
N GLY A 621 29.71 0.98 -31.73
CA GLY A 621 28.75 0.09 -31.10
C GLY A 621 28.78 -1.31 -31.70
N TYR A 622 28.70 -2.34 -30.84
CA TYR A 622 28.64 -3.75 -31.23
C TYR A 622 27.61 -4.48 -30.40
N VAL A 623 26.97 -5.48 -31.02
CA VAL A 623 26.03 -6.39 -30.35
C VAL A 623 26.47 -7.83 -30.51
N SER A 624 26.05 -8.71 -29.59
CA SER A 624 26.39 -10.13 -29.66
C SER A 624 25.34 -10.98 -28.95
N ALA A 625 25.05 -12.17 -29.48
CA ALA A 625 24.16 -13.13 -28.85
C ALA A 625 24.87 -13.95 -27.73
N ASP A 626 26.18 -14.12 -27.80
CA ASP A 626 26.97 -15.01 -26.96
C ASP A 626 28.09 -14.32 -26.15
N GLY A 627 28.32 -13.00 -26.39
CA GLY A 627 29.39 -12.21 -25.77
C GLY A 627 30.78 -12.41 -26.35
N THR A 628 30.92 -13.23 -27.39
CA THR A 628 32.19 -13.55 -28.06
C THR A 628 32.19 -13.14 -29.51
N ASN A 629 31.14 -13.43 -30.25
CA ASN A 629 30.97 -13.08 -31.66
C ASN A 629 30.24 -11.74 -31.76
N TRP A 630 30.97 -10.68 -32.14
CA TRP A 630 30.46 -9.32 -32.15
C TRP A 630 30.11 -8.87 -33.57
N ILE A 631 28.89 -8.32 -33.72
CA ILE A 631 28.37 -7.73 -34.93
C ILE A 631 28.36 -6.21 -34.76
N THR A 632 28.83 -5.46 -35.73
CA THR A 632 28.81 -3.99 -35.70
C THR A 632 27.37 -3.47 -35.71
N ALA A 633 27.01 -2.67 -34.72
CA ALA A 633 25.74 -1.95 -34.66
C ALA A 633 25.83 -0.54 -35.30
N GLY A 634 27.02 -0.03 -35.50
CA GLY A 634 27.29 1.26 -36.10
C GLY A 634 28.43 2.01 -35.44
N SER A 635 28.78 3.16 -36.05
CA SER A 635 29.75 4.09 -35.46
C SER A 635 29.30 5.54 -35.68
N VAL A 636 29.65 6.42 -34.74
CA VAL A 636 29.34 7.85 -34.80
C VAL A 636 30.53 8.67 -34.32
N THR A 637 30.81 9.77 -35.02
CA THR A 637 31.77 10.80 -34.54
C THR A 637 31.02 11.82 -33.71
N ASN A 638 31.41 11.99 -32.42
CA ASN A 638 30.83 12.96 -31.52
C ASN A 638 31.92 13.57 -30.65
N VAL A 639 31.90 14.91 -30.49
CA VAL A 639 32.89 15.62 -29.67
C VAL A 639 32.36 15.73 -28.26
N LEU A 640 32.78 14.81 -27.39
CA LEU A 640 32.44 14.79 -25.98
C LEU A 640 33.65 15.18 -25.11
N ASN A 641 33.37 15.70 -23.89
CA ASN A 641 34.38 16.06 -22.92
C ASN A 641 35.31 14.87 -22.60
N LYS A 642 36.52 15.16 -22.06
CA LYS A 642 37.46 14.13 -21.64
C LYS A 642 36.88 13.31 -20.48
N ASN A 643 36.24 13.96 -19.51
CA ASN A 643 35.56 13.30 -18.38
C ASN A 643 34.07 13.14 -18.71
N LEU A 644 33.58 11.93 -18.63
CA LEU A 644 32.21 11.54 -18.96
C LEU A 644 31.59 10.69 -17.86
N SER A 645 30.28 10.60 -17.86
CA SER A 645 29.54 9.51 -17.22
C SER A 645 29.38 8.35 -18.20
N ILE A 646 29.79 7.13 -17.80
CA ILE A 646 29.64 5.88 -18.53
C ILE A 646 28.81 4.89 -17.72
N GLY A 647 27.79 4.26 -18.32
CA GLY A 647 26.92 3.40 -17.52
C GLY A 647 25.75 2.79 -18.28
N LEU A 648 24.74 2.37 -17.48
CA LEU A 648 23.54 1.66 -17.90
C LEU A 648 22.37 2.63 -17.93
N ALA A 649 21.66 2.72 -19.04
CA ALA A 649 20.54 3.63 -19.25
C ALA A 649 19.26 2.84 -19.51
N LEU A 650 18.15 3.28 -18.91
CA LEU A 650 16.84 2.66 -19.04
C LEU A 650 15.74 3.73 -19.13
N THR A 651 14.89 3.64 -20.17
CA THR A 651 13.65 4.40 -20.24
C THR A 651 12.46 3.47 -20.52
N ALA A 652 11.35 3.71 -19.82
CA ALA A 652 10.10 3.00 -20.08
C ALA A 652 9.42 3.44 -21.38
N HIS A 653 9.86 4.53 -21.99
CA HIS A 653 9.13 5.28 -23.02
C HIS A 653 7.70 5.64 -22.57
N ASN A 654 7.55 5.81 -21.25
CA ASN A 654 6.30 6.14 -20.58
C ASN A 654 6.59 6.75 -19.19
N ASN A 655 6.19 8.00 -18.98
CA ASN A 655 6.41 8.69 -17.71
C ASN A 655 5.55 8.16 -16.55
N ALA A 656 4.51 7.40 -16.83
CA ALA A 656 3.56 6.94 -15.80
C ALA A 656 3.90 5.57 -15.20
N VAL A 657 4.84 4.81 -15.78
CA VAL A 657 5.16 3.43 -15.34
C VAL A 657 6.65 3.21 -15.19
N LEU A 658 7.02 2.32 -14.29
CA LEU A 658 8.40 1.84 -14.15
C LEU A 658 8.60 0.61 -15.03
N ASN A 659 9.61 0.68 -15.93
CA ASN A 659 10.20 -0.47 -16.59
C ASN A 659 11.20 -1.11 -15.63
N SER A 660 11.23 -2.44 -15.58
CA SER A 660 12.22 -3.21 -14.83
C SER A 660 13.13 -3.94 -15.80
N THR A 661 14.44 -3.68 -15.73
CA THR A 661 15.46 -4.26 -16.59
C THR A 661 16.59 -4.82 -15.75
N LEU A 662 17.04 -6.03 -16.11
CA LEU A 662 18.21 -6.68 -15.51
C LEU A 662 19.38 -6.65 -16.50
N PHE A 663 20.53 -6.14 -16.03
CA PHE A 663 21.81 -6.23 -16.70
C PHE A 663 22.77 -7.09 -15.87
N ASP A 664 23.63 -7.87 -16.56
CA ASP A 664 24.74 -8.55 -15.91
C ASP A 664 26.00 -8.47 -16.77
N HIS A 665 27.12 -9.08 -16.30
CA HIS A 665 28.41 -9.06 -16.97
C HIS A 665 28.87 -7.66 -17.37
N VAL A 666 28.56 -6.67 -16.55
CA VAL A 666 28.91 -5.27 -16.80
C VAL A 666 30.39 -5.05 -16.53
N THR A 667 31.13 -4.65 -17.55
CA THR A 667 32.55 -4.35 -17.49
C THR A 667 32.82 -3.00 -18.13
N ILE A 668 33.56 -2.13 -17.42
CA ILE A 668 34.06 -0.86 -17.93
C ILE A 668 35.58 -0.89 -17.91
N THR A 669 36.19 -0.61 -19.06
CA THR A 669 37.65 -0.57 -19.25
C THR A 669 38.05 0.83 -19.69
N SER A 670 39.05 1.44 -19.00
CA SER A 670 39.71 2.67 -19.43
C SER A 670 40.94 2.31 -20.29
N HIS A 671 41.18 3.03 -21.36
CA HIS A 671 42.31 2.85 -22.29
C HIS A 671 43.31 3.99 -22.18
#